data_8df6f8943d6ec7a8fa6d31adb45feaa0
#
_entry.id   8df6f8943d6ec7a8fa6d31adb45feaa0
#
_cell.length_a   1.000
_cell.length_b   1.000
_cell.length_c   1.000
_cell.angle_alpha   90.00
_cell.angle_beta   90.00
_cell.angle_gamma   90.00
#
_symmetry.space_group_name_H-M   'P 1'
#
loop_
_entity.id
_entity.type
_entity.pdbx_description
1 polymer ?
#
loop_
_entity_poly.entity_id
_entity_poly.type
_entity_poly.pdbx_seq_one_letter_code
_entity_poly.pdbx_strand_id
1 'polypeptide(L)'
;MTGFSRRPIAALVCCLFAGVPFAQANTGEAESAAAAIGAAPLRLEKRFNLLATRKTAPKLAAAGGLVPLSSVDDPLPLFLTADHLEGQASELAVAEGNVELRKSGLELRADRLTYKPLDDEVDASGKVVLLQDGAEIETTHLRMKLSDQLGFAEESRYSVTKEVASRVYETNQNVVTVASVSGANSGAPMMLNVANVYGLPTEQAAPRQITAQGTAERIEFAGENRMRLDNSTFSTCKPASPDWYLKAGEIELDYNENYGNASDASLWFKGVPLFYAPKAWFPMNSQRRSGLLTPSFKQSTKTGLDVSLPIYWNIAPNYDATFYPRYMSKRGTQLGLETRYLSERSEGEWRGEYLGDDASDHTRRYAYSIRHLQRFTDDLTGALNWNGVSDDTYWEDMSSRLLQTSQVQLERRASLNYSPSPWWQGSLQVLRYQTLQPDPANPVARPYFLEPQLNLLGYKPDLLGFDFTMLGQYSRFTHDDSANKDRGDRFVLYPQLSYPVIGAAYQITPKLGLHMSSYAIDRATLNGGGSDNITRVLPTFSLDATTVFERDLDLLGHRFLQTLEPRLYYVYIPYKDQSEIPVFDTALSDFNFAQVFSENRYSGYDRINDAHQLTAALTTRILDGTTGAERFKAMIGQRYYFAKQRVTLPGETSRPDNFSNLIASVTGLVAPKTYAEATWEYNYEARTNDRFSAGVRFQPDYGKVLSASYRYTRDPLTNKSVVDQVDLAGQWPLAPRWYAVGRFNYSLRDHQTLETIGGLEYNAGCWAMRGVVQRLAATSGEANTSYYLQLELQDFTSIGSNPLGLLRRSIPGYGKTNELPVDGNLIANP
;
A
#
# COMPACT_ATOMS: atom_id res chain seq x y z
N MET A 1 -14.06 -34.52 29.07
CA MET A 1 -12.71 -34.24 28.58
C MET A 1 -12.29 -35.38 27.67
N THR A 2 -12.71 -35.33 26.41
CA THR A 2 -12.43 -36.38 25.43
C THR A 2 -11.30 -35.92 24.53
N GLY A 3 -10.18 -36.61 24.70
CA GLY A 3 -9.07 -36.88 23.78
C GLY A 3 -8.51 -35.83 22.86
N PHE A 4 -7.45 -35.11 23.27
CA PHE A 4 -6.50 -34.54 22.32
C PHE A 4 -5.59 -35.66 21.79
N SER A 5 -5.58 -35.89 20.51
CA SER A 5 -4.70 -36.82 19.83
C SER A 5 -3.38 -36.15 19.45
N ARG A 6 -2.26 -36.85 19.57
CA ARG A 6 -0.94 -36.42 19.08
C ARG A 6 -0.83 -36.74 17.59
N ARG A 7 -0.99 -35.77 16.75
CA ARG A 7 -0.66 -35.90 15.30
C ARG A 7 0.52 -35.01 14.98
N PRO A 8 1.47 -35.44 14.16
CA PRO A 8 2.64 -34.63 13.79
C PRO A 8 2.26 -33.50 12.83
N ILE A 9 2.48 -32.24 13.27
CA ILE A 9 2.37 -31.02 12.43
C ILE A 9 3.75 -30.67 11.83
N ALA A 10 4.52 -31.66 11.40
CA ALA A 10 5.81 -31.40 10.77
C ALA A 10 5.73 -30.52 9.51
N ALA A 11 4.58 -30.45 8.85
CA ALA A 11 4.39 -29.67 7.63
C ALA A 11 4.02 -28.19 7.87
N LEU A 12 3.35 -27.85 8.99
CA LEU A 12 2.87 -26.48 9.20
C LEU A 12 3.91 -25.58 9.87
N VAL A 13 4.78 -26.15 10.71
CA VAL A 13 5.85 -25.40 11.39
C VAL A 13 7.01 -25.09 10.43
N CYS A 14 7.30 -25.97 9.45
CA CYS A 14 8.33 -25.72 8.46
C CYS A 14 7.96 -24.62 7.46
N CYS A 15 6.68 -24.40 7.17
CA CYS A 15 6.25 -23.31 6.27
C CYS A 15 6.32 -21.92 6.90
N LEU A 16 6.35 -21.79 8.21
CA LEU A 16 6.45 -20.49 8.90
C LEU A 16 7.88 -19.97 9.06
N PHE A 17 8.89 -20.83 8.85
CA PHE A 17 10.31 -20.46 9.03
C PHE A 17 11.19 -20.66 7.79
N ALA A 18 10.67 -21.16 6.67
CA ALA A 18 11.44 -21.41 5.47
C ALA A 18 11.35 -20.26 4.45
N GLY A 19 11.93 -19.16 4.79
CA GLY A 19 12.23 -18.05 3.88
C GLY A 19 13.71 -18.00 3.52
N VAL A 20 14.31 -19.08 2.96
CA VAL A 20 15.69 -19.06 2.49
C VAL A 20 15.79 -19.88 1.20
N PRO A 21 16.38 -19.33 0.12
CA PRO A 21 16.54 -20.07 -1.14
C PRO A 21 17.62 -21.11 -1.02
N PHE A 22 17.28 -22.35 -1.37
CA PHE A 22 18.25 -23.43 -1.50
C PHE A 22 19.13 -23.28 -2.73
N ALA A 23 20.42 -23.44 -2.55
CA ALA A 23 21.40 -23.68 -3.60
C ALA A 23 21.22 -25.11 -4.16
N GLN A 24 21.46 -25.19 -5.45
CA GLN A 24 21.32 -26.37 -6.32
C GLN A 24 21.76 -27.70 -5.70
N ALA A 25 20.86 -28.67 -5.72
CA ALA A 25 21.21 -30.10 -5.75
C ALA A 25 20.18 -30.84 -6.61
N ASN A 26 20.72 -31.58 -7.54
CA ASN A 26 20.19 -32.55 -8.50
C ASN A 26 18.66 -32.73 -8.62
N THR A 27 18.15 -32.34 -9.79
CA THR A 27 16.77 -32.27 -10.22
C THR A 27 16.15 -33.60 -10.70
N GLY A 28 16.53 -34.74 -10.23
CA GLY A 28 16.02 -36.05 -10.71
C GLY A 28 14.91 -36.69 -9.86
N GLU A 29 14.89 -36.47 -8.58
CA GLU A 29 14.01 -37.20 -7.67
C GLU A 29 12.86 -36.38 -7.08
N ALA A 30 12.87 -35.03 -7.22
CA ALA A 30 11.83 -34.16 -6.66
C ALA A 30 10.57 -34.05 -7.53
N GLU A 31 10.67 -34.30 -8.83
CA GLU A 31 9.51 -34.23 -9.75
C GLU A 31 8.53 -35.38 -9.58
N SER A 32 9.00 -36.57 -9.15
CA SER A 32 8.11 -37.71 -8.97
C SER A 32 7.24 -37.64 -7.69
N ALA A 33 7.67 -36.86 -6.69
CA ALA A 33 6.92 -36.67 -5.45
C ALA A 33 5.87 -35.56 -5.57
N ALA A 34 6.09 -34.53 -6.40
CA ALA A 34 5.14 -33.45 -6.64
C ALA A 34 3.94 -33.87 -7.50
N ALA A 35 4.12 -34.84 -8.39
CA ALA A 35 3.04 -35.40 -9.22
C ALA A 35 2.03 -36.22 -8.43
N ALA A 36 2.40 -36.74 -7.26
CA ALA A 36 1.53 -37.54 -6.39
C ALA A 36 0.59 -36.71 -5.50
N ILE A 37 0.81 -35.38 -5.36
CA ILE A 37 0.05 -34.53 -4.42
C ILE A 37 -0.81 -33.45 -5.16
N GLY A 38 -0.78 -33.40 -6.48
CA GLY A 38 -1.66 -32.51 -7.28
C GLY A 38 -1.44 -31.00 -7.07
N ALA A 39 -0.30 -30.58 -6.53
CA ALA A 39 0.03 -29.17 -6.34
C ALA A 39 0.97 -28.68 -7.45
N ALA A 40 0.52 -27.71 -8.25
CA ALA A 40 1.38 -27.04 -9.22
C ALA A 40 2.50 -26.26 -8.53
N PRO A 41 3.73 -26.27 -9.04
CA PRO A 41 4.83 -25.55 -8.43
C PRO A 41 4.62 -24.03 -8.54
N LEU A 42 4.70 -23.34 -7.43
CA LEU A 42 4.70 -21.88 -7.35
C LEU A 42 5.98 -21.35 -8.03
N ARG A 43 5.85 -20.85 -9.26
CA ARG A 43 6.89 -20.06 -9.93
C ARG A 43 6.83 -18.62 -9.46
N LEU A 44 7.84 -18.17 -8.73
CA LEU A 44 8.13 -16.76 -8.50
C LEU A 44 8.70 -16.16 -9.80
N GLU A 45 7.86 -15.60 -10.65
CA GLU A 45 8.30 -14.76 -11.75
C GLU A 45 8.54 -13.33 -11.25
N LYS A 46 9.78 -12.93 -11.15
CA LYS A 46 10.18 -11.53 -11.11
C LYS A 46 9.87 -10.91 -12.48
N ARG A 47 8.74 -10.23 -12.61
CA ARG A 47 8.46 -9.40 -13.79
C ARG A 47 9.21 -8.06 -13.67
N PHE A 48 10.43 -8.05 -14.19
CA PHE A 48 11.01 -6.82 -14.73
C PHE A 48 10.55 -6.71 -16.19
N ASN A 49 9.69 -5.73 -16.48
CA ASN A 49 9.44 -5.33 -17.86
C ASN A 49 10.69 -4.61 -18.40
N LEU A 50 11.66 -5.35 -18.84
CA LEU A 50 12.73 -4.87 -19.70
C LEU A 50 12.21 -4.84 -21.13
N LEU A 51 12.33 -3.69 -21.76
CA LEU A 51 12.18 -3.45 -23.21
C LEU A 51 12.70 -4.64 -24.02
N ALA A 52 11.82 -5.22 -24.81
CA ALA A 52 12.17 -6.25 -25.77
C ALA A 52 13.09 -5.66 -26.85
N THR A 53 14.39 -5.83 -26.69
CA THR A 53 15.31 -5.78 -27.80
C THR A 53 15.05 -7.00 -28.67
N ARG A 54 14.70 -6.76 -29.95
CA ARG A 54 14.63 -7.78 -30.99
C ARG A 54 15.86 -8.66 -30.92
N LYS A 55 15.71 -9.89 -30.45
CA LYS A 55 16.67 -10.97 -30.73
C LYS A 55 16.05 -11.91 -31.78
N THR A 56 16.74 -12.00 -32.89
CA THR A 56 16.56 -12.96 -33.97
C THR A 56 16.31 -14.35 -33.42
N ALA A 57 15.24 -14.98 -33.93
CA ALA A 57 14.89 -16.36 -33.63
C ALA A 57 16.02 -17.34 -33.99
N PRO A 58 16.27 -18.41 -33.20
CA PRO A 58 17.21 -19.42 -33.58
C PRO A 58 16.67 -20.25 -34.76
N LYS A 59 17.51 -20.45 -35.78
CA LYS A 59 17.26 -21.36 -36.89
C LYS A 59 17.10 -22.78 -36.35
N LEU A 60 15.90 -23.35 -36.44
CA LEU A 60 15.72 -24.79 -36.33
C LEU A 60 16.18 -25.42 -37.65
N ALA A 61 17.09 -26.39 -37.55
CA ALA A 61 17.53 -27.17 -38.66
C ALA A 61 16.39 -28.09 -39.17
N ALA A 62 16.10 -27.98 -40.45
CA ALA A 62 15.08 -28.78 -41.13
C ALA A 62 15.60 -30.20 -41.43
N ALA A 63 14.80 -31.18 -41.02
CA ALA A 63 14.83 -32.50 -41.65
C ALA A 63 13.37 -32.88 -41.94
N GLY A 64 13.05 -33.02 -43.22
CA GLY A 64 11.78 -33.56 -43.69
C GLY A 64 10.99 -32.58 -44.55
N GLY A 65 10.97 -32.85 -45.86
CA GLY A 65 10.36 -32.01 -46.87
C GLY A 65 8.92 -31.60 -46.61
N LEU A 66 8.72 -30.30 -46.56
CA LEU A 66 7.44 -29.65 -46.71
C LEU A 66 7.52 -28.73 -47.92
N VAL A 67 6.45 -28.80 -48.71
CA VAL A 67 6.16 -27.94 -49.88
C VAL A 67 6.38 -26.47 -49.49
N PRO A 68 7.00 -25.63 -50.34
CA PRO A 68 7.18 -24.23 -50.06
C PRO A 68 5.81 -23.55 -49.92
N LEU A 69 5.52 -23.01 -48.73
CA LEU A 69 4.45 -22.03 -48.57
C LEU A 69 4.79 -20.87 -49.49
N SER A 70 3.86 -20.55 -50.39
CA SER A 70 3.87 -19.41 -51.26
C SER A 70 4.17 -18.11 -50.49
N SER A 71 4.85 -17.22 -51.19
CA SER A 71 5.26 -15.87 -50.75
C SER A 71 4.18 -15.09 -49.99
N VAL A 72 4.63 -14.31 -49.03
CA VAL A 72 3.84 -13.46 -48.12
C VAL A 72 3.06 -12.35 -48.84
N ASP A 73 2.92 -12.37 -50.16
CA ASP A 73 2.28 -11.34 -51.00
C ASP A 73 0.95 -11.79 -51.63
N ASP A 74 0.37 -12.92 -51.22
CA ASP A 74 -0.98 -13.23 -51.68
C ASP A 74 -2.00 -12.37 -50.92
N PRO A 75 -2.83 -11.55 -51.59
CA PRO A 75 -3.85 -10.72 -50.94
C PRO A 75 -4.83 -11.64 -50.23
N LEU A 76 -5.05 -11.37 -48.93
CA LEU A 76 -6.00 -12.10 -48.12
C LEU A 76 -7.38 -12.17 -48.81
N PRO A 77 -8.08 -13.32 -48.82
CA PRO A 77 -9.31 -13.48 -49.54
C PRO A 77 -10.40 -12.53 -49.04
N LEU A 78 -11.10 -11.92 -49.96
CA LEU A 78 -12.30 -11.11 -49.70
C LEU A 78 -13.51 -11.95 -49.96
N PHE A 79 -14.46 -11.94 -48.99
CA PHE A 79 -15.74 -12.60 -49.12
C PHE A 79 -16.85 -11.56 -49.23
N LEU A 80 -17.67 -11.64 -50.29
CA LEU A 80 -18.81 -10.73 -50.50
C LEU A 80 -20.04 -11.55 -50.69
N THR A 81 -21.08 -11.29 -49.92
CA THR A 81 -22.42 -11.91 -50.01
C THR A 81 -23.48 -10.84 -50.08
N ALA A 82 -24.56 -11.05 -50.86
CA ALA A 82 -25.68 -10.14 -51.03
C ALA A 82 -26.89 -10.88 -51.57
N ASP A 83 -28.08 -10.27 -51.51
CA ASP A 83 -29.26 -10.79 -52.16
C ASP A 83 -29.14 -10.71 -53.69
N HIS A 84 -28.49 -9.65 -54.18
CA HIS A 84 -28.24 -9.43 -55.60
C HIS A 84 -26.80 -8.98 -55.81
N LEU A 85 -26.08 -9.62 -56.73
CA LEU A 85 -24.69 -9.34 -57.04
C LEU A 85 -24.52 -9.20 -58.57
N GLU A 86 -24.10 -8.00 -59.01
CA GLU A 86 -23.78 -7.76 -60.44
C GLU A 86 -22.32 -7.25 -60.57
N GLY A 87 -21.68 -7.61 -61.67
CA GLY A 87 -20.36 -7.00 -61.96
C GLY A 87 -19.44 -7.87 -62.81
N GLN A 88 -18.30 -7.26 -63.16
CA GLN A 88 -17.17 -7.93 -63.80
C GLN A 88 -16.11 -8.25 -62.74
N ALA A 89 -15.71 -9.51 -62.66
CA ALA A 89 -14.86 -10.03 -61.58
C ALA A 89 -13.51 -9.29 -61.36
N SER A 90 -13.05 -8.55 -62.33
CA SER A 90 -11.77 -7.81 -62.28
C SER A 90 -11.93 -6.27 -62.22
N GLU A 91 -13.10 -5.70 -62.42
CA GLU A 91 -13.27 -4.24 -62.57
C GLU A 91 -14.22 -3.63 -61.54
N LEU A 92 -15.41 -4.22 -61.35
CA LEU A 92 -16.42 -3.67 -60.52
C LEU A 92 -17.39 -4.78 -60.04
N ALA A 93 -17.68 -4.76 -58.74
CA ALA A 93 -18.76 -5.58 -58.16
C ALA A 93 -19.77 -4.65 -57.48
N VAL A 94 -21.06 -4.77 -57.80
CA VAL A 94 -22.17 -4.08 -57.14
C VAL A 94 -23.02 -5.11 -56.46
N ALA A 95 -23.18 -4.93 -55.14
CA ALA A 95 -23.98 -5.80 -54.30
C ALA A 95 -25.16 -5.00 -53.69
N GLU A 96 -26.36 -5.54 -53.73
CA GLU A 96 -27.57 -4.95 -53.21
C GLU A 96 -28.36 -5.94 -52.34
N GLY A 97 -28.92 -5.45 -51.26
CA GLY A 97 -29.74 -6.21 -50.27
C GLY A 97 -28.90 -7.10 -49.37
N ASN A 98 -28.99 -6.89 -48.07
CA ASN A 98 -28.26 -7.65 -47.02
C ASN A 98 -26.78 -7.92 -47.34
N VAL A 99 -26.09 -6.89 -47.80
CA VAL A 99 -24.71 -7.02 -48.24
C VAL A 99 -23.79 -7.24 -47.03
N GLU A 100 -22.95 -8.26 -47.13
CA GLU A 100 -21.88 -8.51 -46.14
C GLU A 100 -20.56 -8.74 -46.86
N LEU A 101 -19.54 -7.92 -46.50
CA LEU A 101 -18.18 -8.04 -46.98
C LEU A 101 -17.27 -8.34 -45.82
N ARG A 102 -16.41 -9.34 -45.94
CA ARG A 102 -15.40 -9.72 -44.95
C ARG A 102 -14.02 -9.79 -45.57
N LYS A 103 -13.05 -9.11 -44.93
CA LYS A 103 -11.62 -9.14 -45.33
C LYS A 103 -10.76 -8.87 -44.10
N SER A 104 -9.82 -9.78 -43.77
CA SER A 104 -8.77 -9.56 -42.77
C SER A 104 -9.25 -9.01 -41.41
N GLY A 105 -10.32 -9.60 -40.83
CA GLY A 105 -10.88 -9.15 -39.54
C GLY A 105 -11.81 -7.93 -39.62
N LEU A 106 -11.96 -7.34 -40.80
CA LEU A 106 -12.95 -6.32 -41.08
C LEU A 106 -14.24 -6.99 -41.61
N GLU A 107 -15.36 -6.60 -41.04
CA GLU A 107 -16.71 -6.97 -41.50
C GLU A 107 -17.48 -5.70 -41.79
N LEU A 108 -18.02 -5.60 -43.02
CA LEU A 108 -18.82 -4.48 -43.48
C LEU A 108 -20.16 -4.97 -43.95
N ARG A 109 -21.25 -4.43 -43.39
CA ARG A 109 -22.64 -4.68 -43.79
C ARG A 109 -23.23 -3.39 -44.34
N ALA A 110 -24.08 -3.52 -45.39
CA ALA A 110 -24.74 -2.38 -46.02
C ALA A 110 -26.01 -2.79 -46.77
N ASP A 111 -26.84 -1.83 -47.12
CA ASP A 111 -27.98 -2.08 -48.04
C ASP A 111 -27.46 -2.16 -49.47
N ARG A 112 -26.44 -1.36 -49.85
CA ARG A 112 -25.76 -1.37 -51.13
C ARG A 112 -24.27 -1.16 -50.99
N LEU A 113 -23.48 -1.90 -51.75
CA LEU A 113 -22.03 -1.82 -51.74
C LEU A 113 -21.45 -1.94 -53.16
N THR A 114 -20.54 -1.05 -53.51
CA THR A 114 -19.77 -1.10 -54.73
C THR A 114 -18.32 -1.34 -54.38
N TYR A 115 -17.75 -2.42 -54.91
CA TYR A 115 -16.34 -2.76 -54.70
C TYR A 115 -15.57 -2.69 -56.03
N LYS A 116 -14.45 -2.01 -55.98
CA LYS A 116 -13.50 -1.87 -57.11
C LYS A 116 -12.23 -2.65 -56.77
N PRO A 117 -12.06 -3.88 -57.31
CA PRO A 117 -10.94 -4.72 -57.00
C PRO A 117 -9.57 -4.16 -57.29
N LEU A 118 -9.42 -3.36 -58.40
CA LEU A 118 -8.14 -2.76 -58.80
C LEU A 118 -7.64 -1.69 -57.82
N ASP A 119 -8.54 -0.95 -57.22
CA ASP A 119 -8.25 0.12 -56.31
C ASP A 119 -8.39 -0.36 -54.84
N ASP A 120 -8.84 -1.60 -54.63
CA ASP A 120 -9.29 -2.18 -53.36
C ASP A 120 -10.23 -1.23 -52.57
N GLU A 121 -11.07 -0.49 -53.29
CA GLU A 121 -11.97 0.56 -52.81
C GLU A 121 -13.40 0.01 -52.67
N VAL A 122 -13.98 0.31 -51.49
CA VAL A 122 -15.38 0.04 -51.17
C VAL A 122 -16.13 1.38 -51.09
N ASP A 123 -17.31 1.44 -51.67
CA ASP A 123 -18.29 2.48 -51.52
C ASP A 123 -19.61 1.86 -51.06
N ALA A 124 -20.00 2.08 -49.80
CA ALA A 124 -21.15 1.48 -49.18
C ALA A 124 -22.17 2.51 -48.74
N SER A 125 -23.45 2.27 -48.95
CA SER A 125 -24.52 3.21 -48.66
C SER A 125 -25.76 2.51 -48.09
N GLY A 126 -26.56 3.28 -47.34
CA GLY A 126 -27.75 2.83 -46.66
C GLY A 126 -27.47 2.60 -45.18
N LYS A 127 -27.83 1.44 -44.65
CA LYS A 127 -27.51 1.09 -43.27
C LYS A 127 -26.13 0.41 -43.22
N VAL A 128 -25.09 1.26 -43.21
CA VAL A 128 -23.71 0.76 -43.21
C VAL A 128 -23.25 0.50 -41.79
N VAL A 129 -22.72 -0.70 -41.52
CA VAL A 129 -22.10 -1.10 -40.24
C VAL A 129 -20.73 -1.66 -40.50
N LEU A 130 -19.70 -1.01 -40.00
CA LEU A 130 -18.31 -1.46 -40.05
C LEU A 130 -17.90 -2.01 -38.70
N LEU A 131 -17.43 -3.26 -38.67
CA LEU A 131 -16.92 -3.94 -37.49
C LEU A 131 -15.43 -4.22 -37.68
N GLN A 132 -14.57 -3.74 -36.80
CA GLN A 132 -13.15 -3.99 -36.83
C GLN A 132 -12.53 -3.86 -35.42
N ASP A 133 -11.79 -4.88 -34.96
CA ASP A 133 -11.00 -4.84 -33.71
C ASP A 133 -11.77 -4.39 -32.46
N GLY A 134 -13.05 -4.77 -32.35
CA GLY A 134 -13.95 -4.38 -31.25
C GLY A 134 -14.54 -2.98 -31.40
N ALA A 135 -14.29 -2.30 -32.49
CA ALA A 135 -14.96 -1.07 -32.89
C ALA A 135 -16.16 -1.42 -33.80
N GLU A 136 -17.26 -0.74 -33.59
CA GLU A 136 -18.47 -0.76 -34.42
C GLU A 136 -18.79 0.67 -34.86
N ILE A 137 -18.87 0.90 -36.15
CA ILE A 137 -19.22 2.20 -36.76
C ILE A 137 -20.47 2.02 -37.61
N GLU A 138 -21.56 2.64 -37.20
CA GLU A 138 -22.80 2.76 -37.96
C GLU A 138 -22.76 4.09 -38.72
N THR A 139 -23.01 4.07 -40.02
CA THR A 139 -22.97 5.30 -40.87
C THR A 139 -23.99 5.21 -42.02
N THR A 140 -24.30 6.35 -42.62
CA THR A 140 -25.17 6.41 -43.80
C THR A 140 -24.41 6.17 -45.08
N HIS A 141 -23.13 6.53 -45.13
CA HIS A 141 -22.26 6.39 -46.28
C HIS A 141 -20.80 6.15 -45.83
N LEU A 142 -20.16 5.12 -46.40
CA LEU A 142 -18.76 4.79 -46.19
C LEU A 142 -18.04 4.63 -47.51
N ARG A 143 -16.93 5.36 -47.71
CA ARG A 143 -16.03 5.11 -48.81
C ARG A 143 -14.63 4.87 -48.25
N MET A 144 -14.00 3.74 -48.61
CA MET A 144 -12.73 3.36 -47.99
C MET A 144 -11.92 2.45 -48.92
N LYS A 145 -10.62 2.68 -49.02
CA LYS A 145 -9.63 1.73 -49.51
C LYS A 145 -9.26 0.76 -48.40
N LEU A 146 -9.54 -0.51 -48.60
CA LEU A 146 -9.39 -1.51 -47.57
C LEU A 146 -7.94 -1.81 -47.22
N SER A 147 -7.05 -1.85 -48.22
CA SER A 147 -5.61 -2.12 -48.02
C SER A 147 -4.91 -1.01 -47.23
N ASP A 148 -5.22 0.22 -47.55
CA ASP A 148 -4.51 1.40 -47.04
C ASP A 148 -5.23 1.99 -45.81
N GLN A 149 -6.46 1.54 -45.52
CA GLN A 149 -7.38 2.10 -44.51
C GLN A 149 -7.54 3.62 -44.71
N LEU A 150 -7.73 4.05 -45.95
CA LEU A 150 -7.94 5.44 -46.30
C LEU A 150 -9.36 5.67 -46.80
N GLY A 151 -10.06 6.66 -46.23
CA GLY A 151 -11.44 6.91 -46.62
C GLY A 151 -12.21 7.75 -45.62
N PHE A 152 -13.54 7.73 -45.71
CA PHE A 152 -14.40 8.48 -44.81
C PHE A 152 -15.74 7.78 -44.60
N ALA A 153 -16.37 8.10 -43.45
CA ALA A 153 -17.74 7.74 -43.12
C ALA A 153 -18.50 9.00 -42.68
N GLU A 154 -19.74 9.16 -43.12
CA GLU A 154 -20.56 10.36 -42.87
C GLU A 154 -21.72 10.05 -41.91
N GLU A 155 -22.10 11.04 -41.07
CA GLU A 155 -23.20 10.92 -40.11
C GLU A 155 -23.05 9.65 -39.25
N SER A 156 -21.87 9.48 -38.66
CA SER A 156 -21.46 8.22 -38.01
C SER A 156 -21.79 8.19 -36.53
N ARG A 157 -22.23 7.01 -36.06
CA ARG A 157 -22.25 6.65 -34.66
C ARG A 157 -21.21 5.58 -34.45
N TYR A 158 -20.39 5.70 -33.42
CA TYR A 158 -19.35 4.71 -33.13
C TYR A 158 -19.44 4.17 -31.70
N SER A 159 -19.05 2.92 -31.54
CA SER A 159 -18.86 2.23 -30.27
C SER A 159 -17.57 1.44 -30.30
N VAL A 160 -16.71 1.63 -29.31
CA VAL A 160 -15.42 0.93 -29.20
C VAL A 160 -15.38 0.22 -27.86
N THR A 161 -15.29 -1.09 -27.90
CA THR A 161 -15.15 -1.92 -26.69
C THR A 161 -13.72 -2.42 -26.59
N LYS A 162 -13.03 -2.07 -25.49
CA LYS A 162 -11.65 -2.44 -25.22
C LYS A 162 -11.52 -3.13 -23.88
N GLU A 163 -10.74 -4.21 -23.83
CA GLU A 163 -10.31 -4.78 -22.56
C GLU A 163 -9.22 -3.92 -21.95
N VAL A 164 -9.49 -3.45 -20.75
CA VAL A 164 -8.51 -2.72 -19.94
C VAL A 164 -8.15 -3.58 -18.75
N ALA A 165 -6.86 -3.79 -18.54
CA ALA A 165 -6.39 -4.41 -17.31
C ALA A 165 -7.00 -3.64 -16.15
N SER A 166 -7.70 -4.32 -15.25
CA SER A 166 -8.20 -3.70 -14.03
C SER A 166 -7.01 -3.02 -13.38
N ARG A 167 -7.05 -1.71 -13.23
CA ARG A 167 -6.05 -1.01 -12.45
C ARG A 167 -6.25 -1.53 -11.04
N VAL A 168 -5.44 -2.49 -10.63
CA VAL A 168 -5.08 -2.60 -9.24
C VAL A 168 -4.47 -1.23 -8.96
N TYR A 169 -5.22 -0.36 -8.34
CA TYR A 169 -4.59 0.72 -7.62
C TYR A 169 -3.74 -0.06 -6.60
N GLU A 170 -2.49 -0.28 -6.91
CA GLU A 170 -1.52 -0.38 -5.86
C GLU A 170 -1.89 0.77 -4.97
N THR A 171 -2.53 0.45 -3.87
CA THR A 171 -2.39 1.27 -2.72
C THR A 171 -0.88 1.29 -2.55
N ASN A 172 -0.21 2.27 -3.16
CA ASN A 172 0.96 2.86 -2.57
C ASN A 172 0.46 3.40 -1.22
N GLN A 173 0.08 2.50 -0.38
CA GLN A 173 0.36 2.57 1.01
C GLN A 173 1.90 2.50 1.03
N ASN A 174 2.51 3.63 0.74
CA ASN A 174 3.44 4.14 1.71
C ASN A 174 2.61 4.19 3.01
N VAL A 175 2.34 3.04 3.57
CA VAL A 175 2.35 2.84 4.98
C VAL A 175 3.77 3.27 5.29
N VAL A 176 3.95 4.57 5.50
CA VAL A 176 4.85 5.02 6.52
C VAL A 176 4.38 4.16 7.67
N THR A 177 5.04 3.02 7.85
CA THR A 177 5.09 2.39 9.13
C THR A 177 5.40 3.56 10.01
N VAL A 178 4.40 4.06 10.69
CA VAL A 178 4.62 4.85 11.86
C VAL A 178 5.42 3.87 12.70
N ALA A 179 6.72 3.90 12.53
CA ALA A 179 7.61 3.50 13.57
C ALA A 179 7.02 4.25 14.72
N SER A 180 6.35 3.49 15.56
CA SER A 180 5.60 3.98 16.68
C SER A 180 6.33 5.19 17.22
N VAL A 181 5.61 6.28 17.43
CA VAL A 181 6.09 7.55 18.01
C VAL A 181 6.58 7.35 19.47
N SER A 182 6.82 6.17 19.89
CA SER A 182 7.58 5.79 21.07
C SER A 182 8.98 5.46 20.59
N GLY A 183 9.90 6.41 20.70
CA GLY A 183 11.37 6.35 20.72
C GLY A 183 12.07 5.04 20.43
N ALA A 184 11.72 4.33 19.43
CA ALA A 184 12.21 2.99 19.18
C ALA A 184 13.29 3.04 18.10
N ASN A 185 14.46 3.46 18.47
CA ASN A 185 15.67 2.90 17.92
C ASN A 185 15.94 1.53 18.56
N SER A 186 14.97 0.61 18.50
CA SER A 186 15.24 -0.78 18.85
C SER A 186 15.94 -1.40 17.65
N GLY A 187 17.22 -1.71 17.81
CA GLY A 187 17.94 -2.65 16.95
C GLY A 187 17.42 -4.08 17.12
N ALA A 188 16.14 -4.25 17.37
CA ALA A 188 15.47 -5.52 17.20
C ALA A 188 15.50 -5.84 15.70
N PRO A 189 15.81 -7.10 15.30
CA PRO A 189 15.63 -7.51 13.93
C PRO A 189 14.22 -7.08 13.53
N MET A 190 14.09 -6.43 12.37
CA MET A 190 12.80 -6.05 11.82
C MET A 190 11.89 -7.27 11.94
N MET A 191 11.06 -7.32 12.95
CA MET A 191 9.89 -8.19 12.92
C MET A 191 9.11 -7.67 11.74
N LEU A 192 9.18 -8.41 10.65
CA LEU A 192 8.27 -8.25 9.53
C LEU A 192 6.91 -7.96 10.13
N ASN A 193 6.41 -6.76 9.87
CA ASN A 193 5.11 -6.36 10.37
C ASN A 193 4.12 -7.41 9.84
N VAL A 194 3.62 -8.27 10.70
CA VAL A 194 2.78 -9.41 10.33
C VAL A 194 1.52 -8.95 9.56
N ALA A 195 1.17 -7.68 9.68
CA ALA A 195 0.14 -7.04 8.85
C ALA A 195 0.46 -7.01 7.35
N ASN A 196 1.74 -7.14 6.95
CA ASN A 196 2.13 -7.23 5.54
C ASN A 196 2.37 -8.68 5.06
N VAL A 197 2.34 -9.67 5.94
CA VAL A 197 2.48 -11.10 5.56
C VAL A 197 1.18 -11.65 4.98
N TYR A 198 0.06 -11.02 5.27
CA TYR A 198 -1.16 -11.22 4.52
C TYR A 198 -1.23 -10.22 3.36
N GLY A 199 -0.18 -10.14 2.56
CA GLY A 199 -0.31 -9.74 1.17
C GLY A 199 -1.36 -10.67 0.60
N LEU A 200 -2.58 -10.15 0.45
CA LEU A 200 -3.58 -10.79 -0.39
C LEU A 200 -2.85 -11.15 -1.68
N PRO A 201 -2.95 -12.39 -2.17
CA PRO A 201 -2.42 -12.71 -3.47
C PRO A 201 -2.92 -11.60 -4.39
N THR A 202 -2.02 -10.95 -5.10
CA THR A 202 -2.34 -10.08 -6.21
C THR A 202 -2.87 -11.01 -7.31
N GLU A 203 -4.08 -11.54 -7.13
CA GLU A 203 -4.85 -12.07 -8.23
C GLU A 203 -5.01 -10.91 -9.18
N GLN A 204 -4.48 -11.09 -10.36
CA GLN A 204 -4.67 -10.16 -11.45
C GLN A 204 -6.18 -10.03 -11.62
N ALA A 205 -6.69 -8.86 -11.24
CA ALA A 205 -8.11 -8.57 -11.41
C ALA A 205 -8.47 -8.85 -12.86
N ALA A 206 -9.56 -9.59 -13.08
CA ALA A 206 -10.01 -9.94 -14.42
C ALA A 206 -10.08 -8.69 -15.29
N PRO A 207 -9.62 -8.74 -16.54
CA PRO A 207 -9.66 -7.59 -17.43
C PRO A 207 -11.11 -7.11 -17.55
N ARG A 208 -11.30 -5.80 -17.42
CA ARG A 208 -12.61 -5.16 -17.50
C ARG A 208 -12.82 -4.62 -18.92
N GLN A 209 -13.99 -4.88 -19.50
CA GLN A 209 -14.39 -4.27 -20.76
C GLN A 209 -14.93 -2.86 -20.53
N ILE A 210 -14.36 -1.90 -21.24
CA ILE A 210 -14.81 -0.50 -21.29
C ILE A 210 -15.38 -0.28 -22.68
N THR A 211 -16.62 0.20 -22.73
CA THR A 211 -17.24 0.63 -23.99
C THR A 211 -17.29 2.15 -24.03
N ALA A 212 -16.58 2.73 -24.95
CA ALA A 212 -16.65 4.15 -25.31
C ALA A 212 -17.52 4.33 -26.55
N GLN A 213 -18.30 5.39 -26.62
CA GLN A 213 -19.24 5.61 -27.72
C GLN A 213 -19.44 7.11 -27.99
N GLY A 214 -19.89 7.42 -29.18
CA GLY A 214 -20.15 8.78 -29.60
C GLY A 214 -20.76 8.88 -30.99
N THR A 215 -20.86 10.11 -31.45
CA THR A 215 -21.29 10.48 -32.81
C THR A 215 -20.23 11.37 -33.45
N ALA A 216 -20.12 11.31 -34.76
CA ALA A 216 -19.28 12.22 -35.52
C ALA A 216 -20.02 12.60 -36.83
N GLU A 217 -19.90 13.87 -37.24
CA GLU A 217 -20.45 14.30 -38.53
C GLU A 217 -19.69 13.60 -39.66
N ARG A 218 -18.36 13.48 -39.49
CA ARG A 218 -17.50 12.76 -40.42
C ARG A 218 -16.39 12.04 -39.64
N ILE A 219 -16.12 10.80 -40.00
CA ILE A 219 -14.93 10.06 -39.61
C ILE A 219 -14.04 9.92 -40.84
N GLU A 220 -12.83 10.38 -40.76
CA GLU A 220 -11.82 10.24 -41.80
C GLU A 220 -10.81 9.17 -41.34
N PHE A 221 -10.64 8.13 -42.11
CA PHE A 221 -9.62 7.11 -41.96
C PHE A 221 -8.35 7.63 -42.66
N ALA A 222 -7.31 7.91 -41.88
CA ALA A 222 -6.08 8.54 -42.35
C ALA A 222 -4.91 7.53 -42.48
N GLY A 223 -5.22 6.27 -42.72
CA GLY A 223 -4.27 5.17 -42.79
C GLY A 223 -4.37 4.22 -41.62
N GLU A 224 -3.51 3.19 -41.62
CA GLU A 224 -3.50 2.13 -40.61
C GLU A 224 -3.39 2.74 -39.20
N ASN A 225 -4.40 2.44 -38.37
CA ASN A 225 -4.45 2.89 -36.98
C ASN A 225 -4.55 4.43 -36.79
N ARG A 226 -5.01 5.21 -37.75
CA ARG A 226 -5.23 6.65 -37.63
C ARG A 226 -6.62 7.06 -38.06
N MET A 227 -7.28 7.84 -37.21
CA MET A 227 -8.62 8.36 -37.46
C MET A 227 -8.75 9.82 -37.04
N ARG A 228 -9.52 10.57 -37.80
CA ARG A 228 -9.96 11.92 -37.49
C ARG A 228 -11.48 11.96 -37.46
N LEU A 229 -12.04 12.56 -36.45
CA LEU A 229 -13.47 12.69 -36.21
C LEU A 229 -13.81 14.18 -36.15
N ASP A 230 -14.65 14.65 -37.05
CA ASP A 230 -15.11 16.02 -37.10
C ASP A 230 -16.47 16.16 -36.39
N ASN A 231 -16.65 17.27 -35.65
CA ASN A 231 -17.84 17.56 -34.84
C ASN A 231 -18.33 16.38 -34.04
N SER A 232 -17.43 15.84 -33.25
CA SER A 232 -17.62 14.55 -32.58
C SER A 232 -17.99 14.67 -31.10
N THR A 233 -18.64 13.63 -30.58
CA THR A 233 -18.95 13.44 -29.17
C THR A 233 -18.32 12.14 -28.67
N PHE A 234 -17.98 12.07 -27.39
CA PHE A 234 -17.43 10.89 -26.74
C PHE A 234 -18.03 10.73 -25.35
N SER A 235 -18.43 9.52 -24.98
CA SER A 235 -18.91 9.18 -23.64
C SER A 235 -18.68 7.72 -23.32
N THR A 236 -18.58 7.37 -22.04
CA THR A 236 -18.70 5.97 -21.55
C THR A 236 -20.06 5.65 -20.94
N CYS A 237 -21.04 6.56 -21.04
CA CYS A 237 -22.43 6.33 -20.70
C CYS A 237 -23.16 5.52 -21.79
N LYS A 238 -24.25 4.87 -21.45
CA LYS A 238 -25.08 4.13 -22.43
C LYS A 238 -25.65 5.03 -23.51
N PRO A 239 -25.86 4.54 -24.76
CA PRO A 239 -26.09 5.35 -25.96
C PRO A 239 -27.30 6.28 -25.97
N ALA A 240 -28.39 5.93 -25.35
CA ALA A 240 -29.66 6.62 -25.59
C ALA A 240 -29.75 8.06 -25.07
N SER A 241 -29.00 8.40 -24.02
CA SER A 241 -28.98 9.73 -23.40
C SER A 241 -27.80 9.81 -22.42
N PRO A 242 -26.59 10.12 -22.87
CA PRO A 242 -25.44 10.18 -21.97
C PRO A 242 -25.59 11.33 -20.97
N ASP A 243 -25.52 11.01 -19.67
CA ASP A 243 -25.48 12.03 -18.62
C ASP A 243 -24.28 12.97 -18.73
N TRP A 244 -23.18 12.45 -19.32
CA TRP A 244 -22.02 13.26 -19.63
C TRP A 244 -21.43 12.90 -21.00
N TYR A 245 -20.86 13.87 -21.69
CA TYR A 245 -20.15 13.68 -22.94
C TYR A 245 -19.08 14.77 -23.13
N LEU A 246 -18.01 14.40 -23.80
CA LEU A 246 -17.06 15.32 -24.39
C LEU A 246 -17.57 15.67 -25.80
N LYS A 247 -17.62 16.95 -26.15
CA LYS A 247 -17.89 17.44 -27.50
C LYS A 247 -16.62 18.13 -27.98
N ALA A 248 -16.18 17.82 -29.20
CA ALA A 248 -15.02 18.46 -29.83
C ALA A 248 -15.33 18.83 -31.28
N GLY A 249 -14.72 19.91 -31.73
CA GLY A 249 -14.77 20.30 -33.15
C GLY A 249 -14.03 19.27 -33.99
N GLU A 250 -12.90 18.80 -33.51
CA GLU A 250 -12.09 17.77 -34.15
C GLU A 250 -11.40 16.90 -33.12
N ILE A 251 -11.37 15.58 -33.37
CA ILE A 251 -10.58 14.62 -32.60
C ILE A 251 -9.71 13.80 -33.56
N GLU A 252 -8.41 13.87 -33.39
CA GLU A 252 -7.44 13.00 -34.05
C GLU A 252 -7.01 11.89 -33.13
N LEU A 253 -7.07 10.63 -33.60
CA LEU A 253 -6.65 9.43 -32.86
C LEU A 253 -5.50 8.77 -33.62
N ASP A 254 -4.37 8.59 -32.96
CA ASP A 254 -3.22 7.84 -33.48
C ASP A 254 -2.93 6.65 -32.55
N TYR A 255 -3.37 5.45 -32.97
CA TYR A 255 -3.18 4.22 -32.22
C TYR A 255 -1.73 3.71 -32.30
N ASN A 256 -0.93 4.16 -33.30
CA ASN A 256 0.48 3.78 -33.40
C ASN A 256 1.31 4.52 -32.33
N GLU A 257 1.02 5.80 -32.15
CA GLU A 257 1.64 6.61 -31.09
C GLU A 257 0.83 6.62 -29.78
N ASN A 258 -0.34 5.96 -29.76
CA ASN A 258 -1.22 5.83 -28.61
C ASN A 258 -1.66 7.16 -27.99
N TYR A 259 -2.00 8.13 -28.81
CA TYR A 259 -2.54 9.41 -28.33
C TYR A 259 -3.73 9.90 -29.13
N GLY A 260 -4.49 10.81 -28.51
CA GLY A 260 -5.54 11.58 -29.17
C GLY A 260 -5.34 13.08 -28.92
N ASN A 261 -5.60 13.87 -29.95
CA ASN A 261 -5.73 15.32 -29.89
C ASN A 261 -7.19 15.69 -30.04
N ALA A 262 -7.65 16.66 -29.26
CA ALA A 262 -8.97 17.25 -29.44
C ALA A 262 -8.85 18.78 -29.56
N SER A 263 -9.51 19.35 -30.53
CA SER A 263 -9.63 20.80 -30.74
C SER A 263 -11.05 21.25 -30.40
N ASP A 264 -11.18 22.45 -29.79
CA ASP A 264 -12.47 22.99 -29.32
C ASP A 264 -13.27 22.02 -28.44
N ALA A 265 -12.53 21.38 -27.53
CA ALA A 265 -13.08 20.36 -26.66
C ALA A 265 -13.86 20.97 -25.49
N SER A 266 -15.08 20.51 -25.26
CA SER A 266 -15.94 20.91 -24.13
C SER A 266 -16.54 19.70 -23.45
N LEU A 267 -16.45 19.67 -22.12
CA LEU A 267 -17.02 18.61 -21.30
C LEU A 267 -18.40 19.04 -20.78
N TRP A 268 -19.39 18.24 -21.07
CA TRP A 268 -20.79 18.47 -20.70
C TRP A 268 -21.27 17.46 -19.68
N PHE A 269 -21.99 17.91 -18.68
CA PHE A 269 -22.65 17.07 -17.70
C PHE A 269 -24.10 17.50 -17.51
N LYS A 270 -25.03 16.60 -17.81
CA LYS A 270 -26.47 16.87 -17.78
C LYS A 270 -26.88 18.14 -18.51
N GLY A 271 -26.27 18.37 -19.68
CA GLY A 271 -26.55 19.53 -20.52
C GLY A 271 -25.89 20.83 -20.07
N VAL A 272 -25.06 20.81 -19.01
CA VAL A 272 -24.31 21.98 -18.54
C VAL A 272 -22.83 21.82 -18.94
N PRO A 273 -22.22 22.82 -19.61
CA PRO A 273 -20.78 22.80 -19.91
C PRO A 273 -19.99 23.02 -18.63
N LEU A 274 -19.12 22.05 -18.29
CA LEU A 274 -18.27 22.11 -17.09
C LEU A 274 -16.89 22.66 -17.39
N PHE A 275 -16.36 22.39 -18.58
CA PHE A 275 -14.99 22.72 -18.94
C PHE A 275 -14.88 22.91 -20.45
N TYR A 276 -14.01 23.85 -20.88
CA TYR A 276 -13.65 24.09 -22.28
C TYR A 276 -12.13 24.16 -22.40
N ALA A 277 -11.60 23.54 -23.45
CA ALA A 277 -10.19 23.59 -23.81
C ALA A 277 -10.07 23.80 -25.33
N PRO A 278 -9.40 24.87 -25.79
CA PRO A 278 -9.17 25.09 -27.24
C PRO A 278 -8.38 23.95 -27.88
N LYS A 279 -7.44 23.36 -27.12
CA LYS A 279 -6.71 22.15 -27.48
C LYS A 279 -6.54 21.27 -26.24
N ALA A 280 -6.77 19.98 -26.40
CA ALA A 280 -6.55 18.97 -25.39
C ALA A 280 -5.91 17.75 -26.04
N TRP A 281 -4.98 17.12 -25.37
CA TRP A 281 -4.41 15.84 -25.76
C TRP A 281 -4.52 14.84 -24.61
N PHE A 282 -4.75 13.61 -24.97
CA PHE A 282 -4.96 12.53 -24.00
C PHE A 282 -4.29 11.23 -24.45
N PRO A 283 -3.76 10.44 -23.51
CA PRO A 283 -3.20 9.15 -23.84
C PRO A 283 -4.33 8.13 -24.08
N MET A 284 -4.20 7.30 -25.09
CA MET A 284 -5.14 6.23 -25.42
C MET A 284 -4.80 4.91 -24.70
N ASN A 285 -3.65 4.86 -24.02
CA ASN A 285 -3.21 3.75 -23.21
C ASN A 285 -2.72 4.24 -21.84
N SER A 286 -2.08 3.36 -21.05
CA SER A 286 -1.51 3.70 -19.74
C SER A 286 -0.17 4.49 -19.82
N GLN A 287 0.26 4.95 -20.99
CA GLN A 287 1.49 5.73 -21.13
C GLN A 287 1.36 7.12 -20.50
N ARG A 288 2.43 7.56 -19.85
CA ARG A 288 2.51 8.89 -19.25
C ARG A 288 2.76 9.96 -20.30
N ARG A 289 1.99 11.06 -20.24
CA ARG A 289 2.18 12.22 -21.13
C ARG A 289 2.08 13.53 -20.35
N SER A 290 2.83 14.54 -20.81
CA SER A 290 2.78 15.89 -20.25
C SER A 290 1.42 16.54 -20.50
N GLY A 291 0.92 17.28 -19.51
CA GLY A 291 -0.35 17.99 -19.60
C GLY A 291 -0.89 18.47 -18.27
N LEU A 292 -2.00 19.18 -18.33
CA LEU A 292 -2.76 19.57 -17.17
C LEU A 292 -3.42 18.32 -16.56
N LEU A 293 -3.20 18.12 -15.26
CA LEU A 293 -3.96 17.15 -14.51
C LEU A 293 -5.25 17.79 -13.99
N THR A 294 -6.18 16.96 -13.57
CA THR A 294 -7.47 17.42 -13.08
C THR A 294 -7.29 18.40 -11.91
N PRO A 295 -7.89 19.60 -11.99
CA PRO A 295 -7.83 20.56 -10.90
C PRO A 295 -8.57 20.04 -9.67
N SER A 296 -8.03 20.34 -8.49
CA SER A 296 -8.69 20.02 -7.22
C SER A 296 -9.20 21.30 -6.55
N PHE A 297 -10.41 21.23 -6.02
CA PHE A 297 -11.07 22.31 -5.29
C PHE A 297 -11.42 21.82 -3.89
N LYS A 298 -11.05 22.58 -2.89
CA LYS A 298 -11.35 22.27 -1.49
C LYS A 298 -11.70 23.56 -0.76
N GLN A 299 -12.57 23.47 0.22
CA GLN A 299 -12.84 24.53 1.15
C GLN A 299 -12.44 24.09 2.55
N SER A 300 -11.70 24.91 3.29
CA SER A 300 -11.36 24.62 4.68
C SER A 300 -11.33 25.88 5.54
N THR A 301 -11.45 25.71 6.86
CA THR A 301 -11.38 26.85 7.80
C THR A 301 -9.99 27.46 7.86
N LYS A 302 -8.94 26.67 7.68
CA LYS A 302 -7.52 27.09 7.73
C LYS A 302 -7.04 27.74 6.44
N THR A 303 -7.38 27.18 5.28
CA THR A 303 -6.88 27.66 3.98
C THR A 303 -7.89 28.50 3.19
N GLY A 304 -9.17 28.48 3.59
CA GLY A 304 -10.26 29.08 2.82
C GLY A 304 -10.55 28.27 1.56
N LEU A 305 -10.92 28.94 0.48
CA LEU A 305 -11.00 28.31 -0.84
C LEU A 305 -9.59 27.94 -1.30
N ASP A 306 -9.40 26.68 -1.60
CA ASP A 306 -8.12 26.04 -1.90
C ASP A 306 -8.23 25.39 -3.28
N VAL A 307 -7.55 25.95 -4.25
CA VAL A 307 -7.57 25.50 -5.65
C VAL A 307 -6.17 25.13 -6.06
N SER A 308 -5.99 23.89 -6.53
CA SER A 308 -4.73 23.43 -7.08
C SER A 308 -4.92 22.96 -8.52
N LEU A 309 -4.04 23.39 -9.41
CA LEU A 309 -4.01 23.02 -10.83
C LEU A 309 -2.68 22.32 -11.15
N PRO A 310 -2.58 20.99 -10.97
CA PRO A 310 -1.34 20.30 -11.22
C PRO A 310 -0.99 20.25 -12.71
N ILE A 311 0.26 20.47 -13.05
CA ILE A 311 0.83 20.40 -14.39
C ILE A 311 1.87 19.30 -14.41
N TYR A 312 1.58 18.22 -15.10
CA TYR A 312 2.48 17.08 -15.22
C TYR A 312 3.40 17.24 -16.42
N TRP A 313 4.67 16.99 -16.22
CA TRP A 313 5.70 17.01 -17.24
C TRP A 313 6.40 15.66 -17.33
N ASN A 314 6.10 14.91 -18.38
CA ASN A 314 6.80 13.69 -18.75
C ASN A 314 8.10 14.03 -19.46
N ILE A 315 9.19 14.20 -18.71
CA ILE A 315 10.49 14.61 -19.23
C ILE A 315 11.10 13.50 -20.08
N ALA A 316 11.05 12.25 -19.57
CA ALA A 316 11.53 11.05 -20.23
C ALA A 316 10.78 9.82 -19.67
N PRO A 317 10.89 8.64 -20.27
CA PRO A 317 10.24 7.43 -19.76
C PRO A 317 10.55 7.11 -18.29
N ASN A 318 11.68 7.59 -17.79
CA ASN A 318 12.19 7.34 -16.44
C ASN A 318 12.37 8.61 -15.60
N TYR A 319 11.96 9.79 -16.09
CA TYR A 319 11.98 11.07 -15.37
C TYR A 319 10.67 11.78 -15.57
N ASP A 320 10.06 12.24 -14.51
CA ASP A 320 8.91 13.11 -14.56
C ASP A 320 8.92 14.20 -13.49
N ALA A 321 8.11 15.22 -13.73
CA ALA A 321 7.90 16.29 -12.78
C ALA A 321 6.42 16.68 -12.75
N THR A 322 5.94 17.14 -11.61
CA THR A 322 4.60 17.73 -11.48
C THR A 322 4.70 19.05 -10.75
N PHE A 323 4.21 20.09 -11.38
CA PHE A 323 4.06 21.42 -10.81
C PHE A 323 2.69 21.53 -10.17
N TYR A 324 2.63 22.07 -8.95
CA TYR A 324 1.39 22.27 -8.18
C TYR A 324 1.22 23.75 -7.81
N PRO A 325 0.81 24.64 -8.73
CA PRO A 325 0.32 25.94 -8.32
C PRO A 325 -0.98 25.76 -7.54
N ARG A 326 -0.97 26.30 -6.33
CA ARG A 326 -2.08 26.18 -5.37
C ARG A 326 -2.41 27.55 -4.82
N TYR A 327 -3.65 27.96 -4.99
CA TYR A 327 -4.16 29.21 -4.42
C TYR A 327 -5.04 28.93 -3.21
N MET A 328 -4.75 29.59 -2.13
CA MET A 328 -5.50 29.51 -0.87
C MET A 328 -6.00 30.91 -0.51
N SER A 329 -7.31 31.10 -0.47
CA SER A 329 -7.90 32.46 -0.31
C SER A 329 -7.54 33.14 1.03
N LYS A 330 -7.19 32.38 2.06
CA LYS A 330 -6.77 32.88 3.38
C LYS A 330 -5.25 32.96 3.56
N ARG A 331 -4.47 32.29 2.68
CA ARG A 331 -3.02 32.14 2.86
C ARG A 331 -2.18 32.66 1.68
N GLY A 332 -2.77 32.77 0.49
CA GLY A 332 -2.07 33.21 -0.70
C GLY A 332 -1.70 32.05 -1.65
N THR A 333 -0.70 32.29 -2.50
CA THR A 333 -0.29 31.37 -3.56
C THR A 333 0.92 30.54 -3.14
N GLN A 334 0.76 29.23 -3.08
CA GLN A 334 1.79 28.24 -2.83
C GLN A 334 2.22 27.59 -4.17
N LEU A 335 3.50 27.42 -4.35
CA LEU A 335 4.08 26.67 -5.47
C LEU A 335 4.63 25.34 -4.95
N GLY A 336 4.14 24.24 -5.50
CA GLY A 336 4.66 22.91 -5.27
C GLY A 336 5.39 22.37 -6.47
N LEU A 337 6.42 21.56 -6.26
CA LEU A 337 7.13 20.83 -7.29
C LEU A 337 7.42 19.43 -6.75
N GLU A 338 7.07 18.42 -7.53
CA GLU A 338 7.41 17.02 -7.30
C GLU A 338 8.18 16.52 -8.52
N THR A 339 9.33 15.91 -8.31
CA THR A 339 10.13 15.26 -9.35
C THR A 339 10.37 13.82 -8.98
N ARG A 340 10.26 12.92 -9.94
CA ARG A 340 10.54 11.49 -9.75
C ARG A 340 11.46 10.98 -10.83
N TYR A 341 12.29 10.04 -10.46
CA TYR A 341 13.18 9.36 -11.40
C TYR A 341 13.32 7.89 -11.04
N LEU A 342 13.55 7.09 -12.07
CA LEU A 342 13.78 5.65 -11.98
C LEU A 342 14.87 5.29 -12.99
N SER A 343 15.94 4.69 -12.51
CA SER A 343 16.99 4.12 -13.34
C SER A 343 17.18 2.64 -12.97
N GLU A 344 18.05 1.94 -13.67
CA GLU A 344 18.34 0.53 -13.37
C GLU A 344 18.81 0.29 -11.93
N ARG A 345 19.49 1.29 -11.34
CA ARG A 345 20.11 1.18 -10.02
C ARG A 345 19.70 2.25 -9.03
N SER A 346 18.86 3.19 -9.43
CA SER A 346 18.40 4.23 -8.51
C SER A 346 16.97 4.64 -8.79
N GLU A 347 16.27 4.96 -7.71
CA GLU A 347 14.95 5.56 -7.75
C GLU A 347 14.87 6.69 -6.74
N GLY A 348 14.05 7.67 -7.01
CA GLY A 348 13.87 8.74 -6.06
C GLY A 348 12.72 9.67 -6.40
N GLU A 349 12.33 10.39 -5.36
CA GLU A 349 11.29 11.40 -5.36
C GLU A 349 11.79 12.60 -4.57
N TRP A 350 11.68 13.77 -5.16
CA TRP A 350 11.86 15.04 -4.47
C TRP A 350 10.58 15.83 -4.55
N ARG A 351 10.13 16.35 -3.43
CA ARG A 351 8.96 17.22 -3.32
C ARG A 351 9.32 18.47 -2.53
N GLY A 352 8.96 19.63 -3.06
CA GLY A 352 9.11 20.92 -2.41
C GLY A 352 7.83 21.73 -2.53
N GLU A 353 7.48 22.46 -1.47
CA GLU A 353 6.35 23.40 -1.41
C GLU A 353 6.86 24.73 -0.87
N TYR A 354 6.46 25.83 -1.50
CA TYR A 354 6.89 27.18 -1.11
C TYR A 354 5.73 28.16 -1.17
N LEU A 355 5.49 28.85 -0.07
CA LEU A 355 4.55 29.95 0.08
C LEU A 355 5.38 31.20 0.42
N GLY A 356 5.48 32.11 -0.51
CA GLY A 356 6.37 33.28 -0.39
C GLY A 356 5.90 34.32 0.62
N ASP A 357 4.59 34.46 0.79
CA ASP A 357 3.93 35.34 1.76
C ASP A 357 2.63 34.65 2.21
N ASP A 358 2.57 34.21 3.47
CA ASP A 358 1.36 33.72 4.09
C ASP A 358 0.51 34.92 4.52
N ALA A 359 -0.61 35.14 3.87
CA ALA A 359 -1.47 36.30 4.15
C ALA A 359 -2.01 36.36 5.60
N SER A 360 -1.84 35.31 6.41
CA SER A 360 -2.26 35.28 7.82
C SER A 360 -1.26 35.92 8.76
N ASP A 361 0.03 35.82 8.49
CA ASP A 361 1.10 36.30 9.39
C ASP A 361 2.29 36.94 8.68
N HIS A 362 2.23 37.05 7.33
CA HIS A 362 3.27 37.60 6.47
C HIS A 362 4.62 36.89 6.56
N THR A 363 4.61 35.59 6.85
CA THR A 363 5.82 34.78 6.90
C THR A 363 6.02 33.99 5.60
N ARG A 364 7.28 33.57 5.36
CA ARG A 364 7.63 32.65 4.30
C ARG A 364 7.57 31.24 4.83
N ARG A 365 6.81 30.39 4.14
CA ARG A 365 6.62 29.02 4.58
C ARG A 365 7.01 28.02 3.51
N TYR A 366 7.67 26.94 3.91
CA TYR A 366 8.09 25.88 2.98
C TYR A 366 8.07 24.51 3.64
N ALA A 367 7.95 23.49 2.82
CA ALA A 367 8.17 22.11 3.17
C ALA A 367 8.96 21.40 2.07
N TYR A 368 9.77 20.42 2.45
CA TYR A 368 10.46 19.57 1.49
C TYR A 368 10.55 18.14 1.99
N SER A 369 10.59 17.21 1.03
CA SER A 369 10.81 15.78 1.24
C SER A 369 11.68 15.24 0.12
N ILE A 370 12.75 14.55 0.47
CA ILE A 370 13.67 13.91 -0.47
C ILE A 370 13.73 12.44 -0.09
N ARG A 371 13.41 11.58 -1.04
CA ARG A 371 13.60 10.13 -0.94
C ARG A 371 14.48 9.69 -2.09
N HIS A 372 15.50 8.92 -1.78
CA HIS A 372 16.39 8.36 -2.78
C HIS A 372 16.82 6.97 -2.34
N LEU A 373 16.73 6.01 -3.25
CA LEU A 373 17.28 4.68 -3.10
C LEU A 373 18.32 4.44 -4.19
N GLN A 374 19.51 4.00 -3.80
CA GLN A 374 20.61 3.68 -4.71
C GLN A 374 21.08 2.25 -4.49
N ARG A 375 21.13 1.48 -5.56
CA ARG A 375 21.80 0.19 -5.59
C ARG A 375 23.19 0.39 -6.21
N PHE A 376 24.24 0.38 -5.38
CA PHE A 376 25.63 0.52 -5.85
C PHE A 376 26.11 -0.78 -6.47
N THR A 377 25.85 -1.90 -5.77
CA THR A 377 26.06 -3.27 -6.23
C THR A 377 24.85 -4.10 -5.84
N ASP A 378 24.83 -5.40 -6.18
CA ASP A 378 23.76 -6.30 -5.73
C ASP A 378 23.72 -6.44 -4.20
N ASP A 379 24.86 -6.27 -3.55
CA ASP A 379 25.03 -6.42 -2.11
C ASP A 379 25.01 -5.09 -1.34
N LEU A 380 25.24 -3.94 -2.03
CA LEU A 380 25.34 -2.63 -1.40
C LEU A 380 24.26 -1.69 -1.88
N THR A 381 23.40 -1.27 -0.95
CA THR A 381 22.33 -0.29 -1.20
C THR A 381 22.48 0.92 -0.29
N GLY A 382 22.09 2.09 -0.82
CA GLY A 382 22.02 3.33 -0.06
C GLY A 382 20.60 3.90 -0.07
N ALA A 383 20.18 4.50 1.02
CA ALA A 383 18.90 5.19 1.12
C ALA A 383 19.06 6.56 1.77
N LEU A 384 18.36 7.55 1.23
CA LEU A 384 18.22 8.89 1.77
C LEU A 384 16.75 9.20 1.99
N ASN A 385 16.40 9.63 3.21
CA ASN A 385 15.09 10.15 3.56
C ASN A 385 15.32 11.46 4.34
N TRP A 386 14.99 12.59 3.71
CA TRP A 386 15.32 13.88 4.24
C TRP A 386 14.13 14.83 4.16
N ASN A 387 13.55 15.15 5.33
CA ASN A 387 12.32 15.91 5.43
C ASN A 387 12.51 17.18 6.26
N GLY A 388 11.78 18.23 5.95
CA GLY A 388 11.77 19.43 6.74
C GLY A 388 10.67 20.39 6.40
N VAL A 389 10.33 21.25 7.37
CA VAL A 389 9.37 22.35 7.23
C VAL A 389 9.93 23.63 7.83
N SER A 390 9.38 24.76 7.43
CA SER A 390 9.79 26.09 7.86
C SER A 390 9.51 26.36 9.34
N ASP A 391 8.42 25.85 9.87
CA ASP A 391 7.87 26.23 11.16
C ASP A 391 7.10 25.09 11.82
N ASP A 392 6.85 25.22 13.11
CA ASP A 392 6.27 24.18 13.95
C ASP A 392 4.79 23.88 13.65
N THR A 393 4.06 24.82 13.05
CA THR A 393 2.63 24.71 12.75
C THR A 393 2.32 24.43 11.29
N TYR A 394 3.35 24.26 10.43
CA TYR A 394 3.18 24.09 9.00
C TYR A 394 2.15 23.00 8.65
N TRP A 395 2.27 21.81 9.25
CA TRP A 395 1.38 20.70 8.96
C TRP A 395 -0.05 20.91 9.46
N GLU A 396 -0.23 21.56 10.60
CA GLU A 396 -1.55 21.87 11.14
C GLU A 396 -2.32 22.82 10.24
N ASP A 397 -1.63 23.76 9.62
CA ASP A 397 -2.22 24.81 8.79
C ASP A 397 -2.43 24.37 7.34
N MET A 398 -1.50 23.63 6.76
CA MET A 398 -1.46 23.33 5.33
C MET A 398 -2.02 21.95 5.00
N SER A 399 -2.01 20.99 5.95
CA SER A 399 -2.47 19.63 5.73
C SER A 399 -3.92 19.40 6.17
N SER A 400 -4.60 18.53 5.46
CA SER A 400 -5.91 17.98 5.85
C SER A 400 -5.82 16.50 6.28
N ARG A 401 -4.59 16.00 6.55
CA ARG A 401 -4.35 14.60 6.92
C ARG A 401 -3.98 14.52 8.39
N LEU A 402 -4.77 13.81 9.19
CA LEU A 402 -4.51 13.62 10.62
C LEU A 402 -3.08 13.11 10.90
N LEU A 403 -2.59 12.17 10.08
CA LEU A 403 -1.25 11.62 10.22
C LEU A 403 -0.14 12.68 10.06
N GLN A 404 -0.31 13.66 9.17
CA GLN A 404 0.64 14.75 8.98
C GLN A 404 0.51 15.82 10.06
N THR A 405 -0.73 16.18 10.42
CA THR A 405 -0.98 17.19 11.47
C THR A 405 -0.49 16.74 12.84
N SER A 406 -0.41 15.43 13.10
CA SER A 406 0.12 14.84 14.33
C SER A 406 1.61 14.49 14.26
N GLN A 407 2.27 14.69 13.11
CA GLN A 407 3.68 14.39 12.94
C GLN A 407 4.55 15.50 13.51
N VAL A 408 5.16 15.26 14.66
CA VAL A 408 6.05 16.21 15.34
C VAL A 408 7.53 15.90 15.16
N GLN A 409 7.90 14.75 14.66
CA GLN A 409 9.29 14.34 14.39
C GLN A 409 9.48 14.13 12.88
N LEU A 410 10.27 14.99 12.24
CA LEU A 410 10.61 14.87 10.83
C LEU A 410 11.99 14.24 10.67
N GLU A 411 12.01 13.05 10.13
CA GLU A 411 13.22 12.25 9.97
C GLU A 411 14.14 12.83 8.89
N ARG A 412 15.45 12.85 9.19
CA ARG A 412 16.56 13.13 8.27
C ARG A 412 17.56 12.00 8.39
N ARG A 413 17.42 11.02 7.51
CA ARG A 413 18.23 9.80 7.53
C ARG A 413 19.00 9.62 6.23
N ALA A 414 20.27 9.26 6.35
CA ALA A 414 21.05 8.67 5.27
C ALA A 414 21.59 7.31 5.75
N SER A 415 21.46 6.29 4.94
CA SER A 415 21.92 4.94 5.30
C SER A 415 22.54 4.19 4.14
N LEU A 416 23.49 3.31 4.47
CA LEU A 416 24.09 2.31 3.59
C LEU A 416 23.85 0.94 4.20
N ASN A 417 23.39 -0.01 3.40
CA ASN A 417 23.19 -1.39 3.79
C ASN A 417 24.04 -2.29 2.91
N TYR A 418 24.81 -3.17 3.54
CA TYR A 418 25.70 -4.10 2.87
C TYR A 418 25.39 -5.54 3.31
N SER A 419 25.02 -6.38 2.36
CA SER A 419 24.58 -7.77 2.57
C SER A 419 25.32 -8.72 1.64
N PRO A 420 26.65 -8.93 1.85
CA PRO A 420 27.51 -9.69 0.91
C PRO A 420 27.25 -11.19 0.96
N SER A 421 26.50 -11.66 1.92
CA SER A 421 26.19 -13.07 2.09
C SER A 421 24.89 -13.23 2.90
N PRO A 422 24.22 -14.39 2.80
CA PRO A 422 23.02 -14.65 3.62
C PRO A 422 23.33 -14.71 5.12
N TRP A 423 24.63 -14.77 5.51
CA TRP A 423 25.08 -14.89 6.90
C TRP A 423 25.42 -13.56 7.58
N TRP A 424 25.65 -12.49 6.80
CA TRP A 424 26.13 -11.22 7.31
C TRP A 424 25.39 -10.06 6.67
N GLN A 425 25.00 -9.13 7.49
CA GLN A 425 24.44 -7.85 7.08
C GLN A 425 25.08 -6.73 7.90
N GLY A 426 25.57 -5.71 7.21
CA GLY A 426 26.06 -4.47 7.79
C GLY A 426 25.17 -3.29 7.43
N SER A 427 25.01 -2.34 8.34
CA SER A 427 24.38 -1.06 8.02
C SER A 427 25.13 0.08 8.69
N LEU A 428 25.28 1.19 7.96
CA LEU A 428 25.78 2.46 8.44
C LEU A 428 24.70 3.51 8.25
N GLN A 429 24.37 4.28 9.30
CA GLN A 429 23.40 5.35 9.18
C GLN A 429 23.79 6.60 9.94
N VAL A 430 23.29 7.73 9.44
CA VAL A 430 23.22 9.01 10.13
C VAL A 430 21.75 9.38 10.23
N LEU A 431 21.31 9.74 11.44
CA LEU A 431 19.90 10.02 11.72
C LEU A 431 19.79 11.25 12.60
N ARG A 432 19.06 12.26 12.10
CA ARG A 432 18.63 13.44 12.83
C ARG A 432 17.12 13.62 12.72
N TYR A 433 16.58 14.45 13.59
CA TYR A 433 15.18 14.85 13.56
C TYR A 433 15.02 16.35 13.60
N GLN A 434 14.10 16.90 12.82
CA GLN A 434 13.51 18.19 13.12
C GLN A 434 12.28 17.93 14.01
N THR A 435 12.37 18.35 15.28
CA THR A 435 11.26 18.22 16.24
C THR A 435 10.43 19.49 16.20
N LEU A 436 9.15 19.36 15.85
CA LEU A 436 8.19 20.45 15.84
C LEU A 436 7.61 20.67 17.24
N GLN A 437 7.36 21.92 17.58
CA GLN A 437 6.81 22.37 18.87
C GLN A 437 5.49 23.12 18.65
N PRO A 438 4.42 22.45 18.13
CA PRO A 438 3.16 23.12 17.78
C PRO A 438 2.45 23.70 19.02
N ASP A 439 2.65 23.11 20.19
CA ASP A 439 2.14 23.59 21.46
C ASP A 439 3.29 23.89 22.43
N PRO A 440 3.66 25.19 22.63
CA PRO A 440 4.72 25.55 23.57
C PRO A 440 4.39 25.21 25.04
N ALA A 441 3.11 25.04 25.40
CA ALA A 441 2.72 24.68 26.76
C ALA A 441 3.00 23.20 27.07
N ASN A 442 3.02 22.35 26.03
CA ASN A 442 3.32 20.92 26.12
C ASN A 442 4.47 20.55 25.18
N PRO A 443 5.71 20.90 25.54
CA PRO A 443 6.83 20.73 24.63
C PRO A 443 7.12 19.25 24.31
N VAL A 444 7.35 18.96 23.04
CA VAL A 444 7.72 17.64 22.55
C VAL A 444 9.19 17.36 22.87
N ALA A 445 9.47 16.21 23.49
CA ALA A 445 10.84 15.80 23.78
C ALA A 445 11.65 15.59 22.48
N ARG A 446 12.84 16.21 22.44
CA ARG A 446 13.78 16.02 21.32
C ARG A 446 14.53 14.70 21.51
N PRO A 447 14.56 13.83 20.48
CA PRO A 447 15.34 12.60 20.54
C PRO A 447 16.83 12.85 20.33
N TYR A 448 17.67 11.91 20.77
CA TYR A 448 19.08 11.89 20.40
C TYR A 448 19.26 11.66 18.89
N PHE A 449 20.30 12.26 18.33
CA PHE A 449 20.75 11.99 16.98
C PHE A 449 21.77 10.85 16.98
N LEU A 450 21.83 10.11 15.88
CA LEU A 450 22.81 9.03 15.65
C LEU A 450 23.79 9.49 14.58
N GLU A 451 25.04 9.75 14.97
CA GLU A 451 26.01 10.41 14.09
C GLU A 451 27.46 9.92 14.27
N PRO A 452 27.80 8.74 13.75
CA PRO A 452 26.98 7.73 13.03
C PRO A 452 26.49 6.59 13.93
N GLN A 453 25.69 5.70 13.34
CA GLN A 453 25.45 4.36 13.86
C GLN A 453 25.88 3.30 12.84
N LEU A 454 26.68 2.35 13.27
CA LEU A 454 27.08 1.16 12.52
C LEU A 454 26.47 -0.08 13.19
N ASN A 455 25.77 -0.91 12.42
CA ASN A 455 25.26 -2.19 12.87
C ASN A 455 25.87 -3.32 12.03
N LEU A 456 26.19 -4.42 12.69
CA LEU A 456 26.64 -5.67 12.09
C LEU A 456 25.79 -6.80 12.65
N LEU A 457 25.04 -7.49 11.78
CA LEU A 457 24.23 -8.65 12.11
C LEU A 457 24.83 -9.89 11.46
N GLY A 458 25.01 -10.92 12.23
CA GLY A 458 25.43 -12.25 11.78
C GLY A 458 24.39 -13.29 12.18
N TYR A 459 24.03 -14.17 11.27
CA TYR A 459 23.18 -15.32 11.55
C TYR A 459 23.66 -16.52 10.76
N LYS A 460 24.08 -17.56 11.46
CA LYS A 460 24.52 -18.83 10.87
C LYS A 460 23.70 -19.95 11.49
N PRO A 461 22.64 -20.45 10.82
CA PRO A 461 21.92 -21.63 11.29
C PRO A 461 22.75 -22.90 11.10
N ASP A 462 22.44 -23.89 11.91
CA ASP A 462 23.02 -25.23 11.85
C ASP A 462 24.56 -25.28 11.83
N LEU A 463 25.20 -24.48 12.70
CA LEU A 463 26.63 -24.57 12.94
C LEU A 463 26.89 -25.71 13.93
N LEU A 464 27.12 -26.93 13.43
CA LEU A 464 27.27 -28.14 14.26
C LEU A 464 26.02 -28.43 15.13
N GLY A 465 24.84 -28.20 14.60
CA GLY A 465 23.56 -28.35 15.26
C GLY A 465 23.11 -27.13 16.09
N PHE A 466 23.93 -26.08 16.15
CA PHE A 466 23.61 -24.82 16.83
C PHE A 466 23.28 -23.72 15.84
N ASP A 467 22.37 -22.84 16.21
CA ASP A 467 22.17 -21.58 15.52
C ASP A 467 22.98 -20.48 16.22
N PHE A 468 23.88 -19.87 15.47
CA PHE A 468 24.70 -18.75 15.95
C PHE A 468 24.14 -17.44 15.44
N THR A 469 23.89 -16.49 16.38
CA THR A 469 23.56 -15.10 16.07
C THR A 469 24.58 -14.14 16.69
N MET A 470 24.89 -13.06 16.01
CA MET A 470 25.77 -12.00 16.52
C MET A 470 25.20 -10.63 16.16
N LEU A 471 25.07 -9.76 17.16
CA LEU A 471 24.82 -8.35 16.97
C LEU A 471 26.08 -7.57 17.38
N GLY A 472 26.59 -6.75 16.46
CA GLY A 472 27.58 -5.72 16.74
C GLY A 472 26.97 -4.36 16.44
N GLN A 473 27.11 -3.39 17.35
CA GLN A 473 26.63 -2.03 17.12
C GLN A 473 27.63 -1.01 17.71
N TYR A 474 27.95 -0.02 16.89
CA TYR A 474 28.57 1.22 17.35
C TYR A 474 27.60 2.37 17.11
N SER A 475 27.39 3.22 18.10
CA SER A 475 26.50 4.39 17.98
C SER A 475 27.13 5.59 18.67
N ARG A 476 27.20 6.70 17.95
CA ARG A 476 27.51 8.01 18.52
C ARG A 476 26.23 8.80 18.70
N PHE A 477 25.96 9.18 19.94
CA PHE A 477 24.78 9.94 20.33
C PHE A 477 25.14 11.40 20.52
N THR A 478 24.43 12.29 19.80
CA THR A 478 24.54 13.74 19.94
C THR A 478 23.16 14.34 20.24
N HIS A 479 23.13 15.53 20.83
CA HIS A 479 21.90 16.23 21.20
C HIS A 479 22.11 17.74 21.14
N ASP A 480 21.09 18.52 20.73
CA ASP A 480 21.17 19.97 20.62
C ASP A 480 21.35 20.64 22.00
N ASP A 481 20.74 20.08 23.04
CA ASP A 481 20.82 20.55 24.42
C ASP A 481 22.01 19.87 25.14
N SER A 482 23.21 20.29 24.83
CA SER A 482 24.43 19.75 25.42
C SER A 482 24.67 20.17 26.89
N ALA A 483 23.92 21.14 27.39
CA ALA A 483 24.03 21.58 28.79
C ALA A 483 23.31 20.60 29.73
N ASN A 484 22.19 20.03 29.30
CA ASN A 484 21.36 19.17 30.13
C ASN A 484 21.37 17.67 29.71
N LYS A 485 21.96 17.36 28.55
CA LYS A 485 21.94 16.00 27.99
C LYS A 485 23.34 15.46 27.79
N ASP A 486 23.63 14.33 28.42
CA ASP A 486 24.86 13.56 28.19
C ASP A 486 24.92 13.14 26.71
N ARG A 487 26.11 13.13 26.12
CA ARG A 487 26.44 12.65 24.79
C ARG A 487 27.45 11.54 24.89
N GLY A 488 27.73 10.84 23.83
CA GLY A 488 28.81 9.85 23.88
C GLY A 488 28.68 8.75 22.84
N ASP A 489 29.64 7.85 22.97
CA ASP A 489 29.78 6.68 22.10
C ASP A 489 29.38 5.43 22.86
N ARG A 490 28.66 4.55 22.19
CA ARG A 490 28.28 3.22 22.69
C ARG A 490 28.73 2.14 21.71
N PHE A 491 29.45 1.15 22.20
CA PHE A 491 29.73 -0.09 21.50
C PHE A 491 28.97 -1.23 22.17
N VAL A 492 28.32 -2.07 21.39
CA VAL A 492 27.58 -3.27 21.83
C VAL A 492 28.05 -4.44 21.00
N LEU A 493 28.31 -5.58 21.68
CA LEU A 493 28.54 -6.88 21.05
C LEU A 493 27.72 -7.93 21.77
N TYR A 494 26.87 -8.64 21.04
CA TYR A 494 25.95 -9.64 21.61
C TYR A 494 25.95 -10.93 20.77
N PRO A 495 26.97 -11.81 20.94
CA PRO A 495 26.91 -13.16 20.40
C PRO A 495 25.92 -14.03 21.18
N GLN A 496 25.21 -14.86 20.46
CA GLN A 496 24.21 -15.80 20.98
C GLN A 496 24.35 -17.15 20.30
N LEU A 497 24.13 -18.22 21.05
CA LEU A 497 24.12 -19.60 20.59
C LEU A 497 22.82 -20.28 21.05
N SER A 498 22.04 -20.82 20.13
CA SER A 498 20.82 -21.56 20.43
C SER A 498 20.85 -22.97 19.83
N TYR A 499 20.18 -23.89 20.50
CA TYR A 499 20.09 -25.29 20.08
C TYR A 499 18.63 -25.71 19.94
N PRO A 500 18.02 -25.59 18.76
CA PRO A 500 16.64 -25.96 18.56
C PRO A 500 16.46 -27.48 18.52
N VAL A 501 15.74 -28.02 19.49
CA VAL A 501 15.28 -29.41 19.52
C VAL A 501 13.84 -29.45 19.03
N ILE A 502 13.64 -29.95 17.82
CA ILE A 502 12.34 -29.99 17.15
C ILE A 502 11.83 -31.41 17.06
N GLY A 503 10.70 -31.68 17.71
CA GLY A 503 9.95 -32.93 17.60
C GLY A 503 8.65 -32.73 16.81
N ALA A 504 7.91 -33.83 16.60
CA ALA A 504 6.67 -33.78 15.83
C ALA A 504 5.58 -32.88 16.45
N ALA A 505 5.55 -32.74 17.76
CA ALA A 505 4.55 -31.98 18.50
C ALA A 505 5.14 -30.95 19.48
N TYR A 506 6.45 -30.79 19.52
CA TYR A 506 7.11 -29.89 20.47
C TYR A 506 8.36 -29.26 19.84
N GLN A 507 8.70 -28.09 20.33
CA GLN A 507 9.97 -27.43 20.08
C GLN A 507 10.52 -26.90 21.41
N ILE A 508 11.79 -27.19 21.66
CA ILE A 508 12.50 -26.70 22.85
C ILE A 508 13.81 -26.06 22.37
N THR A 509 14.01 -24.79 22.69
CA THR A 509 15.17 -24.04 22.23
C THR A 509 15.87 -23.38 23.41
N PRO A 510 16.88 -24.00 24.01
CA PRO A 510 17.81 -23.32 24.91
C PRO A 510 18.67 -22.34 24.13
N LYS A 511 18.96 -21.18 24.72
CA LYS A 511 19.79 -20.14 24.15
C LYS A 511 20.70 -19.53 25.21
N LEU A 512 21.96 -19.37 24.87
CA LEU A 512 22.98 -18.68 25.66
C LEU A 512 23.46 -17.46 24.91
N GLY A 513 23.63 -16.34 25.58
CA GLY A 513 24.17 -15.14 25.02
C GLY A 513 25.10 -14.42 25.98
N LEU A 514 25.98 -13.57 25.45
CA LEU A 514 26.87 -12.73 26.23
C LEU A 514 26.74 -11.28 25.72
N HIS A 515 25.95 -10.47 26.45
CA HIS A 515 25.79 -9.05 26.13
C HIS A 515 26.95 -8.23 26.69
N MET A 516 27.77 -7.64 25.81
CA MET A 516 28.90 -6.78 26.15
C MET A 516 28.61 -5.38 25.65
N SER A 517 28.80 -4.38 26.49
CA SER A 517 28.70 -2.98 26.07
C SER A 517 29.77 -2.11 26.75
N SER A 518 30.26 -1.11 25.96
CA SER A 518 31.20 -0.12 26.41
C SER A 518 30.70 1.26 26.03
N TYR A 519 30.83 2.19 26.96
CA TYR A 519 30.40 3.59 26.81
C TYR A 519 31.58 4.52 27.05
N ALA A 520 31.71 5.52 26.17
CA ALA A 520 32.56 6.70 26.40
C ALA A 520 31.63 7.92 26.44
N ILE A 521 31.44 8.54 27.58
CA ILE A 521 30.38 9.51 27.88
C ILE A 521 30.99 10.91 28.02
N ASP A 522 30.42 11.86 27.30
CA ASP A 522 30.62 13.29 27.47
C ASP A 522 29.48 13.83 28.32
N ARG A 523 29.75 14.03 29.62
CA ARG A 523 28.74 14.42 30.60
C ARG A 523 28.26 15.84 30.37
N ALA A 524 26.98 16.05 30.53
CA ALA A 524 26.36 17.37 30.49
C ALA A 524 26.88 18.24 31.64
N THR A 525 27.15 19.52 31.37
CA THR A 525 27.74 20.44 32.35
C THR A 525 26.92 20.66 33.61
N LEU A 526 25.60 20.50 33.54
CA LEU A 526 24.68 20.62 34.64
C LEU A 526 24.39 19.31 35.39
N ASN A 527 24.74 18.14 34.84
CA ASN A 527 24.51 16.82 35.44
C ASN A 527 25.67 16.31 36.30
N GLY A 528 26.72 17.10 36.49
CA GLY A 528 27.99 16.87 37.19
C GLY A 528 28.16 15.63 38.06
N GLY A 529 28.93 14.65 37.59
CA GLY A 529 29.37 13.46 38.33
C GLY A 529 29.07 12.13 37.61
N GLY A 530 29.89 11.13 37.90
CA GLY A 530 29.80 9.78 37.31
C GLY A 530 31.04 9.43 36.45
N SER A 531 31.19 8.17 36.11
CA SER A 531 32.28 7.68 35.29
C SER A 531 32.07 8.02 33.81
N ASP A 532 33.09 8.54 33.12
CA ASP A 532 33.04 8.83 31.69
C ASP A 532 33.19 7.56 30.83
N ASN A 533 33.77 6.51 31.43
CA ASN A 533 33.94 5.22 30.76
C ASN A 533 33.30 4.11 31.57
N ILE A 534 32.32 3.45 30.98
CA ILE A 534 31.56 2.37 31.62
C ILE A 534 31.58 1.14 30.73
N THR A 535 31.90 -0.02 31.34
CA THR A 535 31.79 -1.32 30.66
C THR A 535 30.77 -2.22 31.36
N ARG A 536 30.01 -2.98 30.58
CA ARG A 536 29.02 -3.91 31.10
C ARG A 536 29.10 -5.24 30.34
N VAL A 537 29.22 -6.34 31.09
CA VAL A 537 29.13 -7.70 30.56
C VAL A 537 28.03 -8.43 31.32
N LEU A 538 27.10 -9.01 30.58
CA LEU A 538 25.94 -9.73 31.12
C LEU A 538 25.75 -11.04 30.34
N PRO A 539 25.92 -12.21 30.99
CA PRO A 539 25.45 -13.47 30.42
C PRO A 539 23.92 -13.51 30.40
N THR A 540 23.37 -14.06 29.34
CA THR A 540 21.93 -14.26 29.18
C THR A 540 21.66 -15.73 28.93
N PHE A 541 20.64 -16.28 29.55
CA PHE A 541 20.14 -17.61 29.27
C PHE A 541 18.63 -17.55 29.04
N SER A 542 18.14 -18.20 28.00
CA SER A 542 16.71 -18.40 27.82
C SER A 542 16.41 -19.82 27.35
N LEU A 543 15.22 -20.30 27.72
CA LEU A 543 14.68 -21.58 27.32
C LEU A 543 13.25 -21.38 26.85
N ASP A 544 13.02 -21.59 25.55
CA ASP A 544 11.71 -21.50 24.92
C ASP A 544 11.18 -22.90 24.62
N ALA A 545 10.05 -23.24 25.18
CA ALA A 545 9.41 -24.53 24.99
C ALA A 545 7.95 -24.36 24.57
N THR A 546 7.61 -24.92 23.44
CA THR A 546 6.24 -24.92 22.91
C THR A 546 5.83 -26.32 22.51
N THR A 547 4.56 -26.61 22.66
CA THR A 547 3.96 -27.85 22.17
C THR A 547 2.60 -27.56 21.55
N VAL A 548 2.15 -28.41 20.63
CA VAL A 548 0.89 -28.23 19.92
C VAL A 548 0.06 -29.50 20.06
N PHE A 549 -1.16 -29.33 20.52
CA PHE A 549 -2.19 -30.35 20.53
C PHE A 549 -3.28 -30.01 19.55
N GLU A 550 -3.81 -30.97 18.85
CA GLU A 550 -4.87 -30.83 17.87
C GLU A 550 -6.07 -31.70 18.19
N ARG A 551 -7.24 -31.22 17.80
CA ARG A 551 -8.45 -32.05 17.73
C ARG A 551 -9.34 -31.59 16.58
N ASP A 552 -10.06 -32.54 15.98
CA ASP A 552 -11.18 -32.24 15.12
C ASP A 552 -12.33 -31.68 15.97
N LEU A 553 -12.97 -30.62 15.50
CA LEU A 553 -14.08 -29.94 16.16
C LEU A 553 -15.24 -29.75 15.18
N ASP A 554 -16.36 -30.35 15.47
CA ASP A 554 -17.60 -30.08 14.72
C ASP A 554 -18.42 -29.04 15.48
N LEU A 555 -18.60 -27.88 14.87
CA LEU A 555 -19.35 -26.78 15.43
C LEU A 555 -20.36 -26.25 14.42
N LEU A 556 -21.65 -26.18 14.79
CA LEU A 556 -22.74 -25.67 13.92
C LEU A 556 -22.81 -26.36 12.56
N GLY A 557 -22.45 -27.68 12.48
CA GLY A 557 -22.47 -28.46 11.23
C GLY A 557 -21.27 -28.21 10.30
N HIS A 558 -20.27 -27.46 10.74
CA HIS A 558 -19.02 -27.24 10.00
C HIS A 558 -17.86 -27.93 10.71
N ARG A 559 -16.94 -28.50 9.91
CA ARG A 559 -15.71 -29.10 10.43
C ARG A 559 -14.62 -28.06 10.61
N PHE A 560 -14.02 -28.09 11.77
CA PHE A 560 -12.87 -27.27 12.12
C PHE A 560 -11.75 -28.14 12.70
N LEU A 561 -10.54 -27.63 12.66
CA LEU A 561 -9.40 -28.14 13.39
C LEU A 561 -9.10 -27.15 14.53
N GLN A 562 -9.18 -27.60 15.79
CA GLN A 562 -8.77 -26.78 16.92
C GLN A 562 -7.36 -27.15 17.35
N THR A 563 -6.49 -26.13 17.51
CA THR A 563 -5.18 -26.28 18.14
C THR A 563 -5.21 -25.75 19.56
N LEU A 564 -4.36 -26.33 20.44
CA LEU A 564 -4.01 -25.81 21.74
C LEU A 564 -2.50 -25.79 21.88
N GLU A 565 -1.93 -24.59 22.06
CA GLU A 565 -0.51 -24.32 21.96
C GLU A 565 0.02 -23.71 23.27
N PRO A 566 0.32 -24.52 24.31
CA PRO A 566 1.01 -24.01 25.48
C PRO A 566 2.47 -23.69 25.16
N ARG A 567 2.94 -22.54 25.69
CA ARG A 567 4.32 -22.08 25.55
C ARG A 567 4.85 -21.64 26.91
N LEU A 568 6.04 -22.08 27.24
CA LEU A 568 6.80 -21.70 28.41
C LEU A 568 8.11 -21.05 27.97
N TYR A 569 8.39 -19.88 28.52
CA TYR A 569 9.60 -19.16 28.19
C TYR A 569 10.30 -18.71 29.48
N TYR A 570 11.43 -19.29 29.76
CA TYR A 570 12.27 -18.98 30.92
C TYR A 570 13.42 -18.07 30.51
N VAL A 571 13.74 -17.05 31.30
CA VAL A 571 14.87 -16.12 31.09
C VAL A 571 15.61 -15.92 32.40
N TYR A 572 16.95 -15.98 32.32
CA TYR A 572 17.84 -15.65 33.40
C TYR A 572 18.92 -14.65 32.92
N ILE A 573 18.99 -13.49 33.57
CA ILE A 573 19.99 -12.45 33.36
C ILE A 573 20.37 -11.92 34.75
N PRO A 574 21.66 -12.03 35.18
CA PRO A 574 22.08 -11.55 36.49
C PRO A 574 22.00 -10.03 36.59
N TYR A 575 21.73 -9.53 37.78
CA TYR A 575 21.72 -8.12 38.08
C TYR A 575 23.15 -7.51 37.93
N LYS A 576 23.22 -6.35 37.30
CA LYS A 576 24.36 -5.44 37.32
C LYS A 576 23.84 -4.02 37.42
N ASP A 577 24.49 -3.19 38.26
CA ASP A 577 24.14 -1.78 38.37
C ASP A 577 24.41 -1.05 37.05
N GLN A 578 23.45 -0.28 36.60
CA GLN A 578 23.44 0.45 35.35
C GLN A 578 22.97 1.91 35.54
N SER A 579 22.90 2.38 36.79
CA SER A 579 22.37 3.68 37.16
C SER A 579 23.19 4.84 36.56
N GLU A 580 24.50 4.67 36.41
CA GLU A 580 25.40 5.67 35.82
C GLU A 580 25.39 5.71 34.29
N ILE A 581 24.80 4.69 33.62
CA ILE A 581 24.69 4.68 32.16
C ILE A 581 23.57 5.65 31.71
N PRO A 582 23.87 6.63 30.85
CA PRO A 582 22.83 7.51 30.30
C PRO A 582 21.75 6.74 29.55
N VAL A 583 20.60 7.37 29.39
CA VAL A 583 19.51 6.84 28.54
C VAL A 583 19.51 7.60 27.24
N PHE A 584 20.12 7.02 26.22
CA PHE A 584 20.21 7.60 24.88
C PHE A 584 19.00 7.22 24.00
N ASP A 585 18.78 5.89 23.82
CA ASP A 585 17.76 5.35 22.92
C ASP A 585 16.88 4.28 23.58
N THR A 586 16.97 4.17 24.89
CA THR A 586 16.26 3.14 25.64
C THR A 586 14.94 3.67 26.19
N ALA A 587 13.87 2.92 25.94
CA ALA A 587 12.56 3.15 26.52
C ALA A 587 11.96 1.84 27.01
N LEU A 588 10.99 1.91 27.91
CA LEU A 588 10.21 0.74 28.31
C LEU A 588 9.36 0.33 27.09
N SER A 589 9.52 -0.93 26.66
CA SER A 589 8.72 -1.47 25.57
C SER A 589 7.28 -1.70 26.01
N ASP A 590 6.34 -1.45 25.11
CA ASP A 590 4.94 -1.75 25.35
C ASP A 590 4.73 -3.22 25.70
N PHE A 591 4.15 -3.50 26.84
CA PHE A 591 3.88 -4.86 27.26
C PHE A 591 2.74 -5.46 26.42
N ASN A 592 3.07 -6.46 25.60
CA ASN A 592 2.16 -7.13 24.69
C ASN A 592 2.62 -8.60 24.49
N PHE A 593 1.89 -9.39 23.70
CA PHE A 593 2.24 -10.79 23.46
C PHE A 593 3.61 -11.01 22.80
N ALA A 594 4.13 -10.07 22.05
CA ALA A 594 5.48 -10.16 21.50
C ALA A 594 6.52 -9.89 22.61
N GLN A 595 6.28 -8.91 23.45
CA GLN A 595 7.19 -8.51 24.53
C GLN A 595 7.18 -9.46 25.72
N VAL A 596 6.07 -10.18 25.96
CA VAL A 596 6.03 -11.16 27.06
C VAL A 596 7.02 -12.33 26.87
N PHE A 597 7.44 -12.59 25.61
CA PHE A 597 8.48 -13.57 25.24
C PHE A 597 9.83 -12.92 24.87
N SER A 598 10.08 -11.69 25.28
CA SER A 598 11.39 -11.04 25.09
C SER A 598 12.32 -11.27 26.28
N GLU A 599 13.62 -11.30 26.00
CA GLU A 599 14.66 -11.36 27.05
C GLU A 599 14.78 -10.03 27.79
N ASN A 600 14.74 -8.91 27.05
CA ASN A 600 14.82 -7.56 27.57
C ASN A 600 13.47 -6.85 27.45
N ARG A 601 13.01 -6.21 28.53
CA ARG A 601 11.79 -5.39 28.56
C ARG A 601 11.99 -3.97 28.03
N TYR A 602 13.24 -3.58 27.81
CA TYR A 602 13.58 -2.27 27.26
C TYR A 602 13.91 -2.38 25.78
N SER A 603 13.58 -1.34 25.06
CA SER A 603 14.15 -1.10 23.74
C SER A 603 15.57 -0.55 23.88
N GLY A 604 16.37 -0.57 22.82
CA GLY A 604 17.76 -0.11 22.86
C GLY A 604 18.64 -1.00 23.72
N TYR A 605 19.81 -0.46 24.11
CA TYR A 605 20.81 -1.25 24.85
C TYR A 605 21.37 -0.53 26.09
N ASP A 606 20.83 0.63 26.48
CA ASP A 606 21.33 1.35 27.66
C ASP A 606 20.87 0.68 28.97
N ARG A 607 19.70 0.04 28.91
CA ARG A 607 19.19 -0.79 30.00
C ARG A 607 18.96 -2.22 29.53
N ILE A 608 19.56 -3.17 30.21
CA ILE A 608 19.27 -4.61 30.08
C ILE A 608 18.73 -5.04 31.43
N ASN A 609 17.48 -5.45 31.49
CA ASN A 609 16.86 -5.84 32.75
C ASN A 609 17.52 -7.09 33.35
N ASP A 610 17.67 -7.12 34.67
CA ASP A 610 17.90 -8.35 35.41
C ASP A 610 16.65 -9.22 35.29
N ALA A 611 16.83 -10.49 35.00
CA ALA A 611 15.73 -11.44 34.80
C ALA A 611 15.98 -12.76 35.52
N HIS A 612 14.97 -13.19 36.26
CA HIS A 612 14.81 -14.56 36.76
C HIS A 612 13.31 -14.79 36.68
N GLN A 613 12.85 -15.22 35.51
CA GLN A 613 11.44 -15.14 35.17
C GLN A 613 10.99 -16.31 34.28
N LEU A 614 9.72 -16.69 34.41
CA LEU A 614 9.04 -17.69 33.60
C LEU A 614 7.78 -17.06 33.00
N THR A 615 7.68 -17.02 31.68
CA THR A 615 6.43 -16.68 31.00
C THR A 615 5.69 -17.95 30.64
N ALA A 616 4.41 -18.02 31.00
CA ALA A 616 3.49 -19.07 30.57
C ALA A 616 2.40 -18.46 29.71
N ALA A 617 2.16 -19.02 28.53
CA ALA A 617 1.06 -18.63 27.68
C ALA A 617 0.35 -19.82 27.05
N LEU A 618 -0.89 -19.61 26.72
CA LEU A 618 -1.75 -20.58 26.06
C LEU A 618 -2.41 -19.91 24.87
N THR A 619 -2.21 -20.49 23.68
CA THR A 619 -2.90 -20.07 22.46
C THR A 619 -3.83 -21.17 21.99
N THR A 620 -5.01 -20.82 21.54
CA THR A 620 -5.90 -21.75 20.83
C THR A 620 -6.34 -21.12 19.53
N ARG A 621 -6.36 -21.93 18.47
CA ARG A 621 -6.84 -21.53 17.14
C ARG A 621 -7.93 -22.48 16.68
N ILE A 622 -8.86 -21.91 15.92
CA ILE A 622 -9.87 -22.69 15.20
C ILE A 622 -9.63 -22.43 13.71
N LEU A 623 -9.22 -23.49 13.01
CA LEU A 623 -8.94 -23.48 11.59
C LEU A 623 -10.09 -24.13 10.84
N ASP A 624 -10.43 -23.61 9.68
CA ASP A 624 -11.44 -24.22 8.80
C ASP A 624 -10.95 -25.60 8.30
N GLY A 625 -11.74 -26.62 8.49
CA GLY A 625 -11.33 -28.00 8.19
C GLY A 625 -11.15 -28.30 6.69
N THR A 626 -11.65 -27.42 5.82
CA THR A 626 -11.58 -27.60 4.36
C THR A 626 -10.45 -26.75 3.75
N THR A 627 -10.34 -25.49 4.21
CA THR A 627 -9.41 -24.51 3.63
C THR A 627 -8.15 -24.29 4.45
N GLY A 628 -8.14 -24.73 5.72
CA GLY A 628 -7.07 -24.46 6.68
C GLY A 628 -7.02 -22.99 7.16
N ALA A 629 -7.95 -22.14 6.73
CA ALA A 629 -7.98 -20.74 7.11
C ALA A 629 -8.27 -20.55 8.60
N GLU A 630 -7.50 -19.68 9.28
CA GLU A 630 -7.75 -19.33 10.68
C GLU A 630 -9.06 -18.56 10.80
N ARG A 631 -10.01 -19.10 11.56
CA ARG A 631 -11.31 -18.48 11.82
C ARG A 631 -11.36 -17.76 13.16
N PHE A 632 -10.63 -18.28 14.13
CA PHE A 632 -10.61 -17.73 15.48
C PHE A 632 -9.28 -18.02 16.15
N LYS A 633 -8.78 -17.08 16.93
CA LYS A 633 -7.59 -17.21 17.75
C LYS A 633 -7.81 -16.54 19.09
N ALA A 634 -7.49 -17.24 20.16
CA ALA A 634 -7.46 -16.67 21.49
C ALA A 634 -6.12 -16.98 22.17
N MET A 635 -5.59 -16.01 22.90
CA MET A 635 -4.32 -16.11 23.61
C MET A 635 -4.46 -15.53 25.01
N ILE A 636 -3.82 -16.18 25.97
CA ILE A 636 -3.67 -15.67 27.34
C ILE A 636 -2.26 -15.94 27.80
N GLY A 637 -1.65 -15.01 28.51
CA GLY A 637 -0.27 -15.16 28.97
C GLY A 637 0.04 -14.27 30.16
N GLN A 638 0.99 -14.74 30.98
CA GLN A 638 1.49 -14.05 32.16
C GLN A 638 2.93 -14.41 32.42
N ARG A 639 3.70 -13.50 32.98
CA ARG A 639 5.08 -13.71 33.41
C ARG A 639 5.17 -13.77 34.94
N TYR A 640 5.85 -14.75 35.48
CA TYR A 640 6.19 -14.89 36.88
C TYR A 640 7.64 -14.50 37.12
N TYR A 641 7.92 -13.65 38.08
CA TYR A 641 9.24 -13.21 38.50
C TYR A 641 9.68 -13.92 39.78
N PHE A 642 10.74 -14.73 39.70
CA PHE A 642 11.33 -15.42 40.87
C PHE A 642 12.16 -14.46 41.74
N ALA A 643 12.58 -13.30 41.18
CA ALA A 643 13.34 -12.26 41.86
C ALA A 643 12.84 -10.89 41.46
N LYS A 644 12.98 -9.89 42.34
CA LYS A 644 12.65 -8.50 42.06
C LYS A 644 13.55 -7.95 40.94
N GLN A 645 12.96 -7.24 40.00
CA GLN A 645 13.70 -6.51 38.98
C GLN A 645 14.23 -5.21 39.55
N ARG A 646 15.55 -5.04 39.54
CA ARG A 646 16.26 -3.89 40.13
C ARG A 646 16.72 -2.85 39.12
N VAL A 647 16.87 -3.26 37.86
CA VAL A 647 17.23 -2.34 36.78
C VAL A 647 15.99 -1.58 36.35
N THR A 648 16.05 -0.24 36.40
CA THR A 648 14.95 0.68 36.08
C THR A 648 15.44 1.83 35.20
N LEU A 649 14.49 2.50 34.52
CA LEU A 649 14.71 3.79 33.90
C LEU A 649 14.69 4.90 34.99
N PRO A 650 15.29 6.07 34.75
CA PRO A 650 15.16 7.23 35.61
C PRO A 650 13.68 7.58 35.86
N GLY A 651 13.29 7.68 37.15
CA GLY A 651 11.91 7.92 37.54
C GLY A 651 10.99 6.70 37.55
N GLU A 652 11.44 5.54 37.08
CA GLU A 652 10.67 4.30 37.15
C GLU A 652 10.88 3.66 38.54
N THR A 653 9.78 3.24 39.17
CA THR A 653 9.84 2.49 40.42
C THR A 653 10.06 1.00 40.16
N SER A 654 10.89 0.34 40.97
CA SER A 654 11.05 -1.12 40.93
C SER A 654 9.70 -1.80 41.17
N ARG A 655 9.32 -2.75 40.36
CA ARG A 655 8.10 -3.52 40.55
C ARG A 655 8.24 -4.42 41.80
N PRO A 656 7.30 -4.29 42.74
CA PRO A 656 7.31 -5.14 43.97
C PRO A 656 6.78 -6.56 43.66
N ASP A 657 6.11 -6.75 42.53
CA ASP A 657 5.28 -7.93 42.28
C ASP A 657 6.04 -9.12 41.70
N ASN A 658 5.56 -10.29 42.02
CA ASN A 658 6.03 -11.54 41.46
C ASN A 658 5.34 -11.90 40.13
N PHE A 659 4.34 -11.13 39.69
CA PHE A 659 3.61 -11.35 38.45
C PHE A 659 3.60 -10.10 37.57
N SER A 660 3.69 -10.32 36.26
CA SER A 660 3.37 -9.27 35.30
C SER A 660 1.86 -9.04 35.24
N ASN A 661 1.46 -7.99 34.53
CA ASN A 661 0.08 -7.88 34.07
C ASN A 661 -0.32 -9.15 33.30
N LEU A 662 -1.57 -9.56 33.47
CA LEU A 662 -2.18 -10.60 32.64
C LEU A 662 -2.47 -10.01 31.27
N ILE A 663 -2.09 -10.72 30.21
CA ILE A 663 -2.44 -10.34 28.84
C ILE A 663 -3.40 -11.38 28.28
N ALA A 664 -4.49 -10.92 27.68
CA ALA A 664 -5.40 -11.74 26.91
C ALA A 664 -5.71 -11.08 25.56
N SER A 665 -5.85 -11.87 24.52
CA SER A 665 -6.34 -11.39 23.24
C SER A 665 -7.22 -12.42 22.55
N VAL A 666 -8.19 -11.91 21.81
CA VAL A 666 -9.12 -12.69 21.00
C VAL A 666 -9.25 -12.02 19.66
N THR A 667 -9.13 -12.77 18.57
CA THR A 667 -9.33 -12.28 17.21
C THR A 667 -10.05 -13.35 16.38
N GLY A 668 -10.93 -12.94 15.48
CA GLY A 668 -11.53 -13.86 14.55
C GLY A 668 -12.94 -13.50 14.08
N LEU A 669 -13.51 -14.40 13.29
CA LEU A 669 -14.89 -14.34 12.83
C LEU A 669 -15.82 -14.86 13.95
N VAL A 670 -16.49 -13.91 14.63
CA VAL A 670 -17.42 -14.23 15.72
C VAL A 670 -18.83 -14.57 15.21
N ALA A 671 -19.15 -14.11 14.02
CA ALA A 671 -20.38 -14.42 13.29
C ALA A 671 -20.13 -14.33 11.77
N PRO A 672 -20.99 -14.85 10.91
CA PRO A 672 -20.85 -14.66 9.47
C PRO A 672 -20.66 -13.19 9.10
N LYS A 673 -19.61 -12.88 8.32
CA LYS A 673 -19.26 -11.53 7.90
C LYS A 673 -18.94 -10.54 9.04
N THR A 674 -18.73 -11.03 10.27
CA THR A 674 -18.44 -10.21 11.45
C THR A 674 -17.11 -10.62 12.06
N TYR A 675 -16.14 -9.73 11.93
CA TYR A 675 -14.81 -9.88 12.55
C TYR A 675 -14.76 -9.10 13.84
N ALA A 676 -14.23 -9.69 14.89
CA ALA A 676 -13.98 -9.03 16.17
C ALA A 676 -12.56 -9.27 16.65
N GLU A 677 -12.03 -8.27 17.31
CA GLU A 677 -10.74 -8.34 17.99
C GLU A 677 -10.84 -7.67 19.36
N ALA A 678 -10.16 -8.23 20.34
CA ALA A 678 -10.00 -7.62 21.65
C ALA A 678 -8.64 -7.96 22.23
N THR A 679 -8.03 -6.99 22.88
CA THR A 679 -6.79 -7.15 23.63
C THR A 679 -6.96 -6.52 25.00
N TRP A 680 -6.52 -7.22 26.03
CA TRP A 680 -6.68 -6.82 27.41
C TRP A 680 -5.40 -7.03 28.20
N GLU A 681 -5.00 -6.01 28.93
CA GLU A 681 -3.89 -6.02 29.86
C GLU A 681 -4.40 -5.61 31.25
N TYR A 682 -4.31 -6.50 32.20
CA TYR A 682 -4.83 -6.32 33.54
C TYR A 682 -3.72 -6.41 34.59
N ASN A 683 -3.64 -5.39 35.42
CA ASN A 683 -2.74 -5.33 36.57
C ASN A 683 -3.46 -5.85 37.82
N TYR A 684 -3.06 -7.01 38.31
CA TYR A 684 -3.67 -7.66 39.49
C TYR A 684 -3.44 -6.88 40.77
N GLU A 685 -2.25 -6.29 40.95
CA GLU A 685 -1.89 -5.58 42.17
C GLU A 685 -2.65 -4.26 42.32
N ALA A 686 -2.58 -3.45 41.25
CA ALA A 686 -3.31 -2.21 41.22
C ALA A 686 -4.83 -2.42 41.01
N ARG A 687 -5.26 -3.63 40.68
CA ARG A 687 -6.64 -3.98 40.28
C ARG A 687 -7.21 -3.07 39.21
N THR A 688 -6.40 -2.81 38.19
CA THR A 688 -6.74 -1.84 37.15
C THR A 688 -6.49 -2.42 35.77
N ASN A 689 -7.24 -1.92 34.77
CA ASN A 689 -6.94 -2.14 33.38
C ASN A 689 -5.82 -1.17 32.95
N ASP A 690 -4.69 -1.65 32.54
CA ASP A 690 -3.61 -0.81 32.02
C ASP A 690 -3.80 -0.53 30.53
N ARG A 691 -4.30 -1.53 29.81
CA ARG A 691 -4.66 -1.40 28.40
C ARG A 691 -5.89 -2.26 28.08
N PHE A 692 -6.78 -1.67 27.29
CA PHE A 692 -7.88 -2.42 26.72
C PHE A 692 -8.18 -1.86 25.33
N SER A 693 -8.28 -2.75 24.36
CA SER A 693 -8.78 -2.39 23.03
C SER A 693 -9.75 -3.45 22.56
N ALA A 694 -10.86 -3.03 21.99
CA ALA A 694 -11.83 -3.92 21.36
C ALA A 694 -12.34 -3.31 20.08
N GLY A 695 -12.48 -4.12 19.05
CA GLY A 695 -12.98 -3.73 17.75
C GLY A 695 -13.93 -4.76 17.19
N VAL A 696 -14.94 -4.29 16.47
CA VAL A 696 -15.86 -5.14 15.71
C VAL A 696 -16.07 -4.52 14.32
N ARG A 697 -16.05 -5.35 13.29
CA ARG A 697 -16.34 -4.97 11.92
C ARG A 697 -17.35 -5.93 11.32
N PHE A 698 -18.46 -5.40 10.88
CA PHE A 698 -19.49 -6.10 10.15
C PHE A 698 -19.45 -5.68 8.68
N GLN A 699 -19.17 -6.62 7.79
CA GLN A 699 -19.04 -6.37 6.35
C GLN A 699 -19.80 -7.45 5.57
N PRO A 700 -21.12 -7.33 5.44
CA PRO A 700 -21.94 -8.36 4.79
C PRO A 700 -21.68 -8.44 3.29
N ASP A 701 -21.28 -7.34 2.65
CA ASP A 701 -21.15 -7.22 1.20
C ASP A 701 -20.22 -6.05 0.85
N TYR A 702 -19.82 -5.95 -0.41
CA TYR A 702 -19.07 -4.81 -0.92
C TYR A 702 -19.87 -3.51 -0.78
N GLY A 703 -19.21 -2.43 -0.34
CA GLY A 703 -19.89 -1.15 -0.08
C GLY A 703 -20.83 -1.13 1.13
N LYS A 704 -20.79 -2.17 1.97
CA LYS A 704 -21.54 -2.27 3.23
C LYS A 704 -20.57 -2.65 4.34
N VAL A 705 -20.18 -1.68 5.14
CA VAL A 705 -19.31 -1.91 6.30
C VAL A 705 -19.72 -1.02 7.45
N LEU A 706 -19.75 -1.61 8.64
CA LEU A 706 -19.85 -0.91 9.92
C LEU A 706 -18.72 -1.38 10.81
N SER A 707 -18.02 -0.46 11.42
CA SER A 707 -16.96 -0.74 12.39
C SER A 707 -17.13 0.11 13.64
N ALA A 708 -16.85 -0.49 14.78
CA ALA A 708 -16.78 0.18 16.05
C ALA A 708 -15.54 -0.30 16.78
N SER A 709 -14.78 0.61 17.35
CA SER A 709 -13.65 0.27 18.21
C SER A 709 -13.55 1.18 19.42
N TYR A 710 -13.05 0.62 20.50
CA TYR A 710 -12.75 1.30 21.74
C TYR A 710 -11.29 1.05 22.11
N ARG A 711 -10.57 2.06 22.55
CA ARG A 711 -9.18 2.00 23.00
C ARG A 711 -9.00 2.75 24.29
N TYR A 712 -8.40 2.06 25.25
CA TYR A 712 -8.03 2.59 26.55
C TYR A 712 -6.57 2.24 26.84
N THR A 713 -5.80 3.23 27.30
CA THR A 713 -4.44 3.03 27.81
C THR A 713 -4.23 3.94 28.99
N ARG A 714 -3.67 3.40 30.07
CA ARG A 714 -3.32 4.10 31.29
C ARG A 714 -1.80 4.22 31.38
N ASP A 715 -1.32 5.34 31.82
CA ASP A 715 0.08 5.51 32.20
C ASP A 715 0.30 4.92 33.60
N PRO A 716 1.14 3.88 33.73
CA PRO A 716 1.36 3.25 35.03
C PRO A 716 2.06 4.16 36.06
N LEU A 717 2.80 5.20 35.62
CA LEU A 717 3.50 6.13 36.51
C LEU A 717 2.55 7.17 37.11
N THR A 718 1.72 7.78 36.26
CA THR A 718 0.82 8.85 36.68
C THR A 718 -0.55 8.34 37.11
N ASN A 719 -0.85 7.08 36.86
CA ASN A 719 -2.14 6.43 37.07
C ASN A 719 -3.33 7.12 36.36
N LYS A 720 -3.04 7.89 35.30
CA LYS A 720 -4.05 8.59 34.49
C LYS A 720 -4.23 7.90 33.14
N SER A 721 -5.42 8.01 32.55
CA SER A 721 -5.63 7.58 31.18
C SER A 721 -4.83 8.47 30.22
N VAL A 722 -4.08 7.83 29.33
CA VAL A 722 -3.34 8.50 28.23
C VAL A 722 -4.18 8.48 26.97
N VAL A 723 -4.86 7.35 26.75
CA VAL A 723 -5.78 7.15 25.63
C VAL A 723 -7.09 6.63 26.19
N ASP A 724 -8.18 7.24 25.83
CA ASP A 724 -9.54 6.79 26.12
C ASP A 724 -10.44 7.26 24.98
N GLN A 725 -10.69 6.38 23.99
CA GLN A 725 -11.24 6.77 22.69
C GLN A 725 -12.24 5.77 22.17
N VAL A 726 -13.32 6.30 21.57
CA VAL A 726 -14.28 5.54 20.77
C VAL A 726 -14.17 5.96 19.33
N ASP A 727 -14.16 5.00 18.42
CA ASP A 727 -14.12 5.21 16.97
C ASP A 727 -15.22 4.39 16.30
N LEU A 728 -16.16 5.08 15.65
CA LEU A 728 -17.25 4.48 14.89
C LEU A 728 -17.06 4.87 13.42
N ALA A 729 -17.09 3.91 12.51
CA ALA A 729 -17.00 4.23 11.09
C ALA A 729 -17.86 3.27 10.27
N GLY A 730 -18.28 3.75 9.10
CA GLY A 730 -19.09 2.90 8.23
C GLY A 730 -19.37 3.50 6.86
N GLN A 731 -19.72 2.61 5.96
CA GLN A 731 -20.29 2.88 4.65
C GLN A 731 -21.56 2.02 4.50
N TRP A 732 -22.68 2.63 4.14
CA TRP A 732 -23.93 1.91 4.03
C TRP A 732 -24.83 2.47 2.92
N PRO A 733 -25.51 1.60 2.12
CA PRO A 733 -26.48 2.04 1.14
C PRO A 733 -27.73 2.56 1.87
N LEU A 734 -28.16 3.78 1.55
CA LEU A 734 -29.39 4.41 2.07
C LEU A 734 -30.59 4.13 1.14
N ALA A 735 -30.33 4.14 -0.15
CA ALA A 735 -31.28 3.93 -1.22
C ALA A 735 -30.55 3.37 -2.46
N PRO A 736 -31.25 2.90 -3.50
CA PRO A 736 -30.61 2.54 -4.74
C PRO A 736 -29.67 3.63 -5.25
N ARG A 737 -28.40 3.30 -5.50
CA ARG A 737 -27.32 4.20 -5.94
C ARG A 737 -26.82 5.20 -4.91
N TRP A 738 -27.42 5.34 -3.72
CA TRP A 738 -27.02 6.25 -2.66
C TRP A 738 -26.35 5.51 -1.51
N TYR A 739 -25.19 5.99 -1.10
CA TYR A 739 -24.44 5.46 0.04
C TYR A 739 -24.10 6.59 1.00
N ALA A 740 -24.27 6.31 2.30
CA ALA A 740 -23.73 7.16 3.36
C ALA A 740 -22.33 6.66 3.74
N VAL A 741 -21.44 7.58 4.03
CA VAL A 741 -20.13 7.32 4.63
C VAL A 741 -19.97 8.17 5.88
N GLY A 742 -19.38 7.61 6.92
CA GLY A 742 -19.20 8.36 8.16
C GLY A 742 -18.10 7.77 9.04
N ARG A 743 -17.48 8.64 9.84
CA ARG A 743 -16.61 8.28 10.95
C ARG A 743 -16.78 9.28 12.08
N PHE A 744 -16.76 8.77 13.29
CA PHE A 744 -16.80 9.57 14.51
C PHE A 744 -15.76 9.01 15.48
N ASN A 745 -14.67 9.78 15.68
CA ASN A 745 -13.60 9.47 16.63
C ASN A 745 -13.63 10.51 17.76
N TYR A 746 -13.86 10.02 18.98
CA TYR A 746 -14.06 10.84 20.17
C TYR A 746 -13.11 10.45 21.29
N SER A 747 -12.42 11.43 21.88
CA SER A 747 -11.63 11.27 23.10
C SER A 747 -12.54 11.44 24.32
N LEU A 748 -12.76 10.34 25.05
CA LEU A 748 -13.46 10.36 26.33
C LEU A 748 -12.64 11.04 27.42
N ARG A 749 -11.31 10.92 27.32
CA ARG A 749 -10.35 11.58 28.23
C ARG A 749 -10.43 13.08 28.15
N ASP A 750 -10.34 13.62 26.93
CA ASP A 750 -10.25 15.06 26.69
C ASP A 750 -11.64 15.69 26.45
N HIS A 751 -12.70 14.87 26.46
CA HIS A 751 -14.08 15.25 26.19
C HIS A 751 -14.25 16.00 24.86
N GLN A 752 -13.49 15.61 23.84
CA GLN A 752 -13.50 16.29 22.54
C GLN A 752 -13.54 15.30 21.36
N THR A 753 -14.12 15.78 20.27
CA THR A 753 -14.10 15.05 19.01
C THR A 753 -12.75 15.23 18.33
N LEU A 754 -12.06 14.14 18.05
CA LEU A 754 -10.77 14.15 17.36
C LEU A 754 -10.95 14.26 15.84
N GLU A 755 -11.86 13.46 15.31
CA GLU A 755 -12.21 13.50 13.88
C GLU A 755 -13.68 13.15 13.68
N THR A 756 -14.35 13.91 12.84
CA THR A 756 -15.68 13.56 12.30
C THR A 756 -15.62 13.60 10.79
N ILE A 757 -16.12 12.57 10.15
CA ILE A 757 -16.33 12.50 8.70
C ILE A 757 -17.80 12.18 8.47
N GLY A 758 -18.44 12.94 7.59
CA GLY A 758 -19.81 12.67 7.12
C GLY A 758 -19.90 12.93 5.63
N GLY A 759 -20.54 12.04 4.90
CA GLY A 759 -20.65 12.21 3.46
C GLY A 759 -21.70 11.33 2.80
N LEU A 760 -22.00 11.70 1.56
CA LEU A 760 -22.90 10.97 0.68
C LEU A 760 -22.20 10.67 -0.63
N GLU A 761 -22.42 9.47 -1.14
CA GLU A 761 -21.97 9.03 -2.44
C GLU A 761 -23.16 8.61 -3.29
N TYR A 762 -23.16 9.07 -4.55
CA TYR A 762 -24.16 8.67 -5.53
C TYR A 762 -23.45 7.98 -6.72
N ASN A 763 -23.89 6.79 -7.07
CA ASN A 763 -23.36 6.01 -8.18
C ASN A 763 -24.43 5.85 -9.27
N ALA A 764 -24.26 6.55 -10.38
CA ALA A 764 -25.15 6.45 -11.54
C ALA A 764 -24.76 5.36 -12.53
N GLY A 765 -23.63 4.67 -12.29
CA GLY A 765 -23.03 3.69 -13.21
C GLY A 765 -21.93 4.31 -14.04
N CYS A 766 -22.22 5.17 -14.99
CA CYS A 766 -21.19 5.83 -15.82
C CYS A 766 -20.59 7.10 -15.19
N TRP A 767 -21.09 7.52 -14.03
CA TRP A 767 -20.48 8.58 -13.21
C TRP A 767 -20.81 8.36 -11.73
N ALA A 768 -20.01 8.92 -10.87
CA ALA A 768 -20.25 8.94 -9.44
C ALA A 768 -19.96 10.33 -8.86
N MET A 769 -20.75 10.74 -7.86
CA MET A 769 -20.55 11.98 -7.14
C MET A 769 -20.35 11.68 -5.65
N ARG A 770 -19.37 12.35 -5.03
CA ARG A 770 -19.05 12.21 -3.61
C ARG A 770 -18.98 13.58 -2.96
N GLY A 771 -19.80 13.80 -1.94
CA GLY A 771 -19.73 14.97 -1.08
C GLY A 771 -19.34 14.53 0.34
N VAL A 772 -18.23 15.06 0.87
CA VAL A 772 -17.70 14.67 2.18
C VAL A 772 -17.30 15.91 2.96
N VAL A 773 -17.66 15.93 4.23
CA VAL A 773 -17.21 16.93 5.21
C VAL A 773 -16.34 16.23 6.24
N GLN A 774 -15.17 16.77 6.49
CA GLN A 774 -14.25 16.34 7.55
C GLN A 774 -14.04 17.48 8.53
N ARG A 775 -14.17 17.19 9.83
CA ARG A 775 -13.74 18.07 10.92
C ARG A 775 -12.65 17.36 11.70
N LEU A 776 -11.50 18.00 11.80
CA LEU A 776 -10.30 17.49 12.45
C LEU A 776 -9.92 18.41 13.60
N ALA A 777 -9.72 17.87 14.80
CA ALA A 777 -9.17 18.62 15.93
C ALA A 777 -7.73 19.05 15.63
N ALA A 778 -7.35 20.25 16.05
CA ALA A 778 -5.97 20.72 16.04
C ALA A 778 -5.40 20.67 17.46
N THR A 779 -4.11 20.43 17.57
CA THR A 779 -3.41 20.39 18.86
C THR A 779 -3.34 21.78 19.50
N SER A 780 -3.20 22.81 18.68
CA SER A 780 -2.92 24.18 19.10
C SER A 780 -4.11 25.13 19.07
N GLY A 781 -5.36 24.66 18.76
CA GLY A 781 -6.47 25.61 18.69
C GLY A 781 -7.72 25.16 17.94
N GLU A 782 -8.22 25.99 17.02
CA GLU A 782 -9.48 25.75 16.32
C GLU A 782 -9.45 24.53 15.39
N ALA A 783 -10.49 23.70 15.47
CA ALA A 783 -10.66 22.54 14.61
C ALA A 783 -10.71 22.94 13.12
N ASN A 784 -10.03 22.19 12.27
CA ASN A 784 -10.07 22.39 10.83
C ASN A 784 -11.24 21.64 10.21
N THR A 785 -12.18 22.37 9.58
CA THR A 785 -13.28 21.78 8.83
C THR A 785 -13.00 21.90 7.33
N SER A 786 -13.03 20.76 6.62
CA SER A 786 -12.76 20.66 5.19
C SER A 786 -13.95 20.05 4.47
N TYR A 787 -14.31 20.62 3.32
CA TYR A 787 -15.37 20.18 2.44
C TYR A 787 -14.78 19.65 1.15
N TYR A 788 -15.18 18.44 0.77
CA TYR A 788 -14.74 17.74 -0.43
C TYR A 788 -15.94 17.49 -1.33
N LEU A 789 -15.80 17.80 -2.60
CA LEU A 789 -16.77 17.48 -3.63
C LEU A 789 -16.05 16.89 -4.83
N GLN A 790 -16.45 15.69 -5.25
CA GLN A 790 -15.89 15.01 -6.40
C GLN A 790 -17.00 14.57 -7.34
N LEU A 791 -16.85 14.87 -8.61
CA LEU A 791 -17.56 14.25 -9.73
C LEU A 791 -16.58 13.34 -10.46
N GLU A 792 -16.80 12.05 -10.45
CA GLU A 792 -16.02 11.06 -11.20
C GLU A 792 -16.81 10.63 -12.43
N LEU A 793 -16.25 10.83 -13.59
CA LEU A 793 -16.76 10.33 -14.87
C LEU A 793 -16.08 8.99 -15.12
N GLN A 794 -16.86 7.94 -15.15
CA GLN A 794 -16.36 6.57 -15.19
C GLN A 794 -15.41 6.37 -16.37
N ASP A 795 -14.22 5.83 -16.09
CA ASP A 795 -13.16 5.52 -17.06
C ASP A 795 -12.63 6.70 -17.89
N PHE A 796 -12.92 7.92 -17.46
CA PHE A 796 -12.45 9.11 -18.12
C PHE A 796 -11.66 10.03 -17.18
N THR A 797 -12.33 10.73 -16.25
CA THR A 797 -11.65 11.68 -15.35
C THR A 797 -12.45 11.91 -14.06
N SER A 798 -11.83 12.59 -13.11
CA SER A 798 -12.55 13.07 -11.91
C SER A 798 -12.30 14.56 -11.72
N ILE A 799 -13.33 15.31 -11.38
CA ILE A 799 -13.33 16.76 -11.18
C ILE A 799 -13.61 17.06 -9.72
N GLY A 800 -12.86 17.99 -9.14
CA GLY A 800 -13.00 18.39 -7.73
C GLY A 800 -12.02 17.74 -6.79
N SER A 801 -12.27 17.86 -5.49
CA SER A 801 -11.41 17.25 -4.45
C SER A 801 -11.64 15.74 -4.37
N ASN A 802 -10.57 14.97 -4.27
CA ASN A 802 -10.68 13.51 -4.20
C ASN A 802 -10.74 13.03 -2.72
N PRO A 803 -11.91 12.66 -2.19
CA PRO A 803 -12.03 12.16 -0.81
C PRO A 803 -11.69 10.67 -0.66
N LEU A 804 -11.45 9.92 -1.76
CA LEU A 804 -11.26 8.47 -1.69
C LEU A 804 -10.08 8.06 -0.80
N GLY A 805 -8.98 8.80 -0.87
CA GLY A 805 -7.85 8.56 0.00
C GLY A 805 -8.14 8.80 1.49
N LEU A 806 -9.02 9.74 1.80
CA LEU A 806 -9.53 9.98 3.15
C LEU A 806 -10.44 8.82 3.59
N LEU A 807 -11.45 8.49 2.79
CA LEU A 807 -12.44 7.46 3.11
C LEU A 807 -11.81 6.07 3.31
N ARG A 808 -10.90 5.67 2.42
CA ARG A 808 -10.18 4.39 2.53
C ARG A 808 -9.34 4.26 3.80
N ARG A 809 -8.72 5.35 4.26
CA ARG A 809 -7.93 5.35 5.52
C ARG A 809 -8.81 5.40 6.75
N SER A 810 -9.92 6.13 6.67
CA SER A 810 -10.75 6.44 7.84
C SER A 810 -11.86 5.45 8.09
N ILE A 811 -12.23 4.65 7.08
CA ILE A 811 -13.30 3.63 7.16
C ILE A 811 -12.71 2.27 6.81
N PRO A 812 -12.34 1.43 7.80
CA PRO A 812 -11.82 0.09 7.55
C PRO A 812 -12.82 -0.76 6.78
N GLY A 813 -12.44 -1.25 5.59
CA GLY A 813 -13.31 -2.02 4.69
C GLY A 813 -14.14 -1.16 3.72
N TYR A 814 -13.85 0.15 3.61
CA TYR A 814 -14.48 1.00 2.59
C TYR A 814 -14.31 0.45 1.18
N GLY A 815 -15.42 0.32 0.46
CA GLY A 815 -15.46 -0.08 -0.95
C GLY A 815 -15.85 1.10 -1.85
N LYS A 816 -15.09 1.32 -2.92
CA LYS A 816 -15.42 2.35 -3.91
C LYS A 816 -16.68 1.94 -4.69
N THR A 817 -17.74 2.69 -4.57
CA THR A 817 -19.11 2.30 -5.00
C THR A 817 -19.27 2.04 -6.50
N ASN A 818 -18.37 2.56 -7.33
CA ASN A 818 -18.35 2.40 -8.79
C ASN A 818 -17.23 1.46 -9.30
N GLU A 819 -16.61 0.69 -8.42
CA GLU A 819 -15.72 -0.43 -8.77
C GLU A 819 -16.45 -1.74 -8.47
N LEU A 820 -16.46 -2.68 -9.43
CA LEU A 820 -16.94 -4.02 -9.16
C LEU A 820 -15.90 -4.78 -8.31
N PRO A 821 -16.30 -5.52 -7.28
CA PRO A 821 -15.38 -6.40 -6.57
C PRO A 821 -14.82 -7.46 -7.51
N VAL A 822 -13.52 -7.69 -7.44
CA VAL A 822 -12.79 -8.67 -8.24
C VAL A 822 -13.07 -10.07 -7.74
N ASP A 823 -14.11 -10.64 -7.62
CA ASP A 823 -14.62 -11.90 -7.10
C ASP A 823 -15.25 -11.85 -5.71
N GLY A 824 -16.42 -12.47 -5.61
CA GLY A 824 -17.18 -12.59 -4.38
C GLY A 824 -16.50 -13.42 -3.26
N ASN A 825 -15.31 -14.00 -3.52
CA ASN A 825 -14.53 -14.77 -2.56
C ASN A 825 -13.58 -13.91 -1.72
N LEU A 826 -13.24 -12.67 -2.13
CA LEU A 826 -12.39 -11.76 -1.34
C LEU A 826 -13.08 -11.22 -0.08
N ILE A 827 -14.39 -11.36 0.04
CA ILE A 827 -15.15 -10.98 1.24
C ILE A 827 -15.09 -12.09 2.31
N ALA A 828 -14.62 -13.29 1.95
CA ALA A 828 -14.67 -14.46 2.82
C ALA A 828 -13.41 -14.64 3.70
N ASN A 829 -12.32 -13.94 3.39
CA ASN A 829 -11.09 -13.98 4.20
C ASN A 829 -10.65 -12.55 4.55
N PRO A 830 -10.89 -12.08 5.78
CA PRO A 830 -10.26 -10.88 6.30
C PRO A 830 -8.76 -11.13 6.58
#